data_922146aeee6c8c9b5e4bbfe30bd50539
#
_entry.id   922146aeee6c8c9b5e4bbfe30bd50539
#
_cell.length_a   1.000
_cell.length_b   1.000
_cell.length_c   1.000
_cell.angle_alpha   90.00
_cell.angle_beta   90.00
_cell.angle_gamma   90.00
#
_symmetry.space_group_name_H-M   'P 1'
#
loop_
_entity.id
_entity.type
_entity.pdbx_description
1 polymer ?
#
loop_
_entity_poly.entity_id
_entity_poly.type
_entity_poly.pdbx_seq_one_letter_code
_entity_poly.pdbx_strand_id
1 'polypeptide(L)'
;MFSCRFIQATRHFATYEKPVCAPYLRKTFTLDRLPEKASLSLTATGFYRLWVNGRELTASRLAPCITNPDDILFYDTYDVTPFLTTGQNCLALLLGNGVSNAIGGFIWEFDKAVFRSSPKLALSFEAACGEQSIRFEADESFKCAASPIFFDDLRSGEFYDATAEIPDWNKPDFDDSAWQNALLCEPPRGKAAANDTEPVVITKELKPVKIYEGYHKAPERPGKKCPDAKKHSQTAFYKPKEGEKGFVFEFSENTACVPRLRIRGRKGQKIVLQAAEYCDKGGGINFESIGMFYPDGFCQRDIYICKGEDVEEYIPSFTYHGARYFLVIGADKEQISEDTVTMLVQNSDVRERGCFSCSDPIANALQKCARTSDLANLVHIPTDCPHREKNGWTGDAAVSAEHMIQNLAVERVWKHWLKMIRAAQRADGILPGIVPTAGYSYTWGNGPLWDSVILELPYQAYIYRGDLSLFREVSDTVMRYLNYLAGKQNPDGSLAFGLGDWCHALRQGGGNYLCPLEVSDTIIAVNICRKAALLFDKCGLSVQRVFAEALAKELLQTVRERFIDYDTMTMRGSCQTAQALGLYYNIFEKGERKEAYQRLLEFVHMEDDHLNGGMLGVRILFRTLASFGDAELAYTLITRTDAPSYGIWVKNFGLVSLPETFRTCVNGYDTSLNHHFFGDISGFFIAHIAGLQINPYHDDPTEVRVAPNFISSLDHAEAYYDTVGGRIKVKWERAGEAVDLRIQKADGVHGTVELPRGYGFTHITGADDLSISDRRIYELRNAVYTVCKKK
;
A
#
# COMPACT_ATOMS: atom_id res chain seq x y z
N MET A 1 -6.26 -27.82 16.43
CA MET A 1 -6.89 -27.62 15.09
C MET A 1 -7.86 -26.45 15.27
N PHE A 2 -7.86 -25.44 14.40
CA PHE A 2 -8.78 -24.30 14.51
C PHE A 2 -10.24 -24.77 14.34
N SER A 3 -11.18 -24.13 15.05
CA SER A 3 -12.62 -24.48 15.03
C SER A 3 -13.21 -24.37 13.63
N CYS A 4 -14.10 -25.29 13.27
CA CYS A 4 -14.93 -25.22 12.07
C CYS A 4 -16.35 -24.69 12.35
N ARG A 5 -16.67 -24.36 13.61
CA ARG A 5 -18.00 -23.84 13.98
C ARG A 5 -18.02 -22.32 13.89
N PHE A 6 -18.97 -21.83 13.13
CA PHE A 6 -19.19 -20.39 12.96
C PHE A 6 -20.54 -19.97 13.50
N ILE A 7 -20.55 -18.83 14.18
CA ILE A 7 -21.75 -18.17 14.67
C ILE A 7 -21.86 -16.76 14.10
N GLN A 8 -23.07 -16.21 14.10
CA GLN A 8 -23.37 -14.84 13.68
C GLN A 8 -24.53 -14.28 14.52
N ALA A 9 -24.62 -12.97 14.67
CA ALA A 9 -25.71 -12.31 15.40
C ALA A 9 -26.99 -12.19 14.56
N THR A 10 -26.84 -12.08 13.23
CA THR A 10 -27.96 -11.93 12.28
C THR A 10 -27.59 -12.53 10.93
N ARG A 11 -28.60 -12.85 10.11
CA ARG A 11 -28.41 -13.30 8.71
C ARG A 11 -28.64 -12.18 7.69
N HIS A 12 -28.88 -10.95 8.13
CA HIS A 12 -29.15 -9.82 7.23
C HIS A 12 -27.86 -9.23 6.69
N PHE A 13 -27.87 -8.88 5.40
CA PHE A 13 -26.81 -8.11 4.77
C PHE A 13 -26.95 -6.63 5.05
N ALA A 14 -25.85 -5.93 5.17
CA ALA A 14 -25.84 -4.46 5.19
C ALA A 14 -26.16 -3.90 3.79
N THR A 15 -27.06 -2.93 3.73
CA THR A 15 -27.36 -2.15 2.52
C THR A 15 -27.50 -0.69 2.90
N TYR A 16 -27.51 0.22 1.93
CA TYR A 16 -27.80 1.64 2.19
C TYR A 16 -29.20 1.88 2.77
N GLU A 17 -30.17 1.00 2.51
CA GLU A 17 -31.52 1.10 3.04
C GLU A 17 -31.65 0.47 4.43
N LYS A 18 -30.88 -0.58 4.69
CA LYS A 18 -30.94 -1.33 5.94
C LYS A 18 -29.52 -1.69 6.39
N PRO A 19 -28.87 -0.85 7.19
CA PRO A 19 -27.59 -1.16 7.76
C PRO A 19 -27.69 -2.34 8.74
N VAL A 20 -26.61 -3.08 8.88
CA VAL A 20 -26.43 -4.08 9.92
C VAL A 20 -25.58 -3.44 11.00
N CYS A 21 -26.12 -3.34 12.19
CA CYS A 21 -25.46 -2.85 13.37
C CYS A 21 -24.27 -3.77 13.73
N ALA A 22 -23.14 -3.22 14.09
CA ALA A 22 -22.01 -3.99 14.62
C ALA A 22 -22.45 -4.69 15.92
N PRO A 23 -22.47 -6.04 15.99
CA PRO A 23 -23.00 -6.71 17.16
C PRO A 23 -21.96 -6.87 18.26
N TYR A 24 -22.43 -6.75 19.51
CA TYR A 24 -21.77 -7.34 20.66
C TYR A 24 -22.03 -8.84 20.71
N LEU A 25 -21.00 -9.62 21.04
CA LEU A 25 -21.11 -11.04 21.40
C LEU A 25 -20.38 -11.26 22.71
N ARG A 26 -20.94 -12.07 23.59
CA ARG A 26 -20.29 -12.44 24.83
C ARG A 26 -20.61 -13.87 25.27
N LYS A 27 -19.70 -14.46 26.04
CA LYS A 27 -19.86 -15.76 26.68
C LYS A 27 -19.20 -15.74 28.05
N THR A 28 -19.96 -16.11 29.09
CA THR A 28 -19.43 -16.37 30.41
C THR A 28 -19.08 -17.86 30.57
N PHE A 29 -18.06 -18.12 31.37
CA PHE A 29 -17.62 -19.47 31.75
C PHE A 29 -16.93 -19.44 33.11
N THR A 30 -16.87 -20.60 33.79
CA THR A 30 -16.33 -20.72 35.12
C THR A 30 -15.01 -21.49 35.10
N LEU A 31 -14.05 -21.06 35.88
CA LEU A 31 -12.79 -21.77 36.16
C LEU A 31 -12.72 -22.07 37.65
N ASP A 32 -12.60 -23.36 38.03
CA ASP A 32 -12.48 -23.76 39.41
C ASP A 32 -11.12 -23.36 40.02
N ARG A 33 -10.09 -23.18 39.16
CA ARG A 33 -8.75 -22.71 39.50
C ARG A 33 -8.11 -21.96 38.35
N LEU A 34 -7.07 -21.19 38.62
CA LEU A 34 -6.31 -20.53 37.58
C LEU A 34 -5.62 -21.54 36.64
N PRO A 35 -5.68 -21.35 35.32
CA PRO A 35 -4.97 -22.19 34.37
C PRO A 35 -3.46 -21.89 34.39
N GLU A 36 -2.63 -22.90 34.17
CA GLU A 36 -1.20 -22.73 33.93
C GLU A 36 -0.91 -22.07 32.59
N LYS A 37 -1.75 -22.39 31.62
CA LYS A 37 -1.71 -21.78 30.27
C LYS A 37 -3.10 -21.80 29.67
N ALA A 38 -3.48 -20.67 29.06
CA ALA A 38 -4.74 -20.54 28.32
C ALA A 38 -4.52 -19.79 27.01
N SER A 39 -5.07 -20.33 25.93
CA SER A 39 -5.00 -19.74 24.59
C SER A 39 -6.38 -19.60 23.99
N LEU A 40 -6.56 -18.53 23.24
CA LEU A 40 -7.74 -18.24 22.44
C LEU A 40 -7.33 -18.00 20.99
N SER A 41 -7.78 -18.85 20.08
CA SER A 41 -7.63 -18.65 18.65
C SER A 41 -8.97 -18.24 18.06
N LEU A 42 -9.02 -17.14 17.26
CA LEU A 42 -10.27 -16.65 16.68
C LEU A 42 -10.09 -16.02 15.31
N THR A 43 -11.17 -16.01 14.54
CA THR A 43 -11.30 -15.28 13.28
C THR A 43 -12.72 -14.72 13.11
N ALA A 44 -12.84 -13.66 12.33
CA ALA A 44 -14.12 -13.13 11.86
C ALA A 44 -14.09 -12.91 10.34
N THR A 45 -15.26 -12.99 9.68
CA THR A 45 -15.36 -12.64 8.26
C THR A 45 -15.41 -11.14 7.98
N GLY A 46 -15.53 -10.33 9.02
CA GLY A 46 -15.33 -8.88 9.01
C GLY A 46 -14.18 -8.53 9.93
N PHE A 47 -14.39 -7.56 10.79
CA PHE A 47 -13.43 -7.19 11.82
C PHE A 47 -13.91 -7.60 13.20
N TYR A 48 -13.01 -7.60 14.20
CA TYR A 48 -13.37 -7.79 15.60
C TYR A 48 -12.53 -6.92 16.53
N ARG A 49 -13.12 -6.65 17.72
CA ARG A 49 -12.41 -6.26 18.92
C ARG A 49 -12.70 -7.28 20.01
N LEU A 50 -11.71 -7.64 20.83
CA LEU A 50 -11.74 -8.70 21.81
C LEU A 50 -11.45 -8.19 23.22
N TRP A 51 -12.28 -8.57 24.19
CA TRP A 51 -12.06 -8.34 25.62
C TRP A 51 -12.10 -9.65 26.40
N VAL A 52 -11.30 -9.73 27.44
CA VAL A 52 -11.37 -10.76 28.49
C VAL A 52 -11.53 -10.04 29.83
N ASN A 53 -12.61 -10.34 30.53
CA ASN A 53 -12.92 -9.76 31.85
C ASN A 53 -12.83 -8.21 31.86
N GLY A 54 -13.34 -7.56 30.81
CA GLY A 54 -13.36 -6.10 30.67
C GLY A 54 -12.07 -5.47 30.11
N ARG A 55 -10.99 -6.26 29.90
CA ARG A 55 -9.72 -5.77 29.34
C ARG A 55 -9.63 -6.09 27.86
N GLU A 56 -9.36 -5.09 27.03
CA GLU A 56 -9.16 -5.27 25.59
C GLU A 56 -7.80 -5.91 25.28
N LEU A 57 -7.82 -6.89 24.39
CA LEU A 57 -6.64 -7.65 23.96
C LEU A 57 -6.31 -7.50 22.49
N THR A 58 -7.18 -6.87 21.70
CA THR A 58 -6.99 -6.75 20.24
C THR A 58 -5.67 -6.04 19.93
N ALA A 59 -4.76 -6.74 19.27
CA ALA A 59 -3.44 -6.19 18.92
C ALA A 59 -3.46 -5.30 17.68
N SER A 60 -4.34 -5.60 16.72
CA SER A 60 -4.48 -4.85 15.46
C SER A 60 -5.82 -4.10 15.44
N ARG A 61 -5.82 -2.85 15.00
CA ARG A 61 -7.05 -2.03 14.94
C ARG A 61 -8.13 -2.60 14.02
N LEU A 62 -7.74 -3.28 12.96
CA LEU A 62 -8.65 -3.88 11.97
C LEU A 62 -8.44 -5.40 11.91
N ALA A 63 -8.41 -6.07 13.07
CA ALA A 63 -8.26 -7.52 13.15
C ALA A 63 -9.54 -8.24 12.70
N PRO A 64 -9.43 -9.41 12.02
CA PRO A 64 -8.23 -9.97 11.42
C PRO A 64 -7.86 -9.27 10.11
N CYS A 65 -6.75 -9.72 9.47
CA CYS A 65 -6.36 -9.19 8.16
C CYS A 65 -7.49 -9.35 7.13
N ILE A 66 -7.66 -8.31 6.28
CA ILE A 66 -8.66 -8.30 5.20
C ILE A 66 -8.40 -9.45 4.23
N THR A 67 -9.44 -10.25 3.93
CA THR A 67 -9.35 -11.36 2.95
C THR A 67 -10.67 -11.52 2.18
N ASN A 68 -10.61 -12.31 1.08
CA ASN A 68 -11.76 -13.06 0.62
C ASN A 68 -11.87 -14.33 1.50
N PRO A 69 -12.88 -14.44 2.38
CA PRO A 69 -12.95 -15.55 3.33
C PRO A 69 -13.23 -16.91 2.67
N ASP A 70 -13.65 -16.92 1.39
CA ASP A 70 -13.82 -18.16 0.63
C ASP A 70 -12.51 -18.65 -0.03
N ASP A 71 -11.48 -17.78 -0.10
CA ASP A 71 -10.14 -18.14 -0.58
C ASP A 71 -9.24 -18.57 0.60
N ILE A 72 -9.14 -17.70 1.62
CA ILE A 72 -8.32 -17.93 2.82
C ILE A 72 -8.91 -17.20 4.03
N LEU A 73 -8.81 -17.80 5.21
CA LEU A 73 -9.22 -17.23 6.49
C LEU A 73 -8.01 -17.11 7.40
N PHE A 74 -7.69 -15.89 7.83
CA PHE A 74 -6.64 -15.69 8.83
C PHE A 74 -7.23 -15.67 10.23
N TYR A 75 -6.59 -16.40 11.17
CA TYR A 75 -6.94 -16.40 12.58
C TYR A 75 -5.79 -15.84 13.43
N ASP A 76 -6.16 -15.11 14.47
CA ASP A 76 -5.24 -14.63 15.49
C ASP A 76 -5.24 -15.57 16.69
N THR A 77 -4.12 -15.65 17.42
CA THR A 77 -4.00 -16.44 18.65
C THR A 77 -3.47 -15.55 19.76
N TYR A 78 -4.19 -15.56 20.89
CA TYR A 78 -3.89 -14.77 22.08
C TYR A 78 -3.55 -15.70 23.25
N ASP A 79 -2.49 -15.34 24.01
CA ASP A 79 -2.30 -15.86 25.35
C ASP A 79 -3.23 -15.09 26.30
N VAL A 80 -4.28 -15.75 26.78
CA VAL A 80 -5.27 -15.14 27.66
C VAL A 80 -5.04 -15.48 29.13
N THR A 81 -4.01 -16.26 29.45
CA THR A 81 -3.67 -16.69 30.81
C THR A 81 -3.65 -15.54 31.82
N PRO A 82 -2.97 -14.39 31.54
CA PRO A 82 -2.85 -13.30 32.52
C PRO A 82 -4.17 -12.55 32.80
N PHE A 83 -5.20 -12.81 32.03
CA PHE A 83 -6.48 -12.08 32.08
C PHE A 83 -7.60 -12.88 32.73
N LEU A 84 -7.35 -14.16 33.06
CA LEU A 84 -8.33 -15.06 33.67
C LEU A 84 -8.28 -15.01 35.19
N THR A 85 -9.43 -15.32 35.80
CA THR A 85 -9.59 -15.39 37.26
C THR A 85 -10.26 -16.70 37.67
N THR A 86 -10.06 -17.12 38.91
CA THR A 86 -10.88 -18.20 39.51
C THR A 86 -12.32 -17.72 39.65
N GLY A 87 -13.30 -18.57 39.35
CA GLY A 87 -14.70 -18.22 39.30
C GLY A 87 -15.14 -17.82 37.88
N GLN A 88 -16.10 -16.93 37.82
CA GLN A 88 -16.72 -16.50 36.55
C GLN A 88 -15.77 -15.63 35.71
N ASN A 89 -15.67 -15.94 34.45
CA ASN A 89 -14.92 -15.20 33.43
C ASN A 89 -15.84 -14.83 32.27
N CYS A 90 -15.46 -13.81 31.48
CA CYS A 90 -16.19 -13.37 30.29
C CYS A 90 -15.24 -13.19 29.11
N LEU A 91 -15.58 -13.82 27.97
CA LEU A 91 -15.09 -13.44 26.64
C LEU A 91 -16.13 -12.54 26.00
N ALA A 92 -15.69 -11.36 25.52
CA ALA A 92 -16.58 -10.41 24.89
C ALA A 92 -15.96 -9.89 23.58
N LEU A 93 -16.78 -9.74 22.54
CA LEU A 93 -16.37 -9.31 21.22
C LEU A 93 -17.35 -8.25 20.68
N LEU A 94 -16.79 -7.35 19.90
CA LEU A 94 -17.51 -6.43 19.02
C LEU A 94 -17.10 -6.76 17.58
N LEU A 95 -18.05 -7.02 16.69
CA LEU A 95 -17.77 -7.38 15.30
C LEU A 95 -18.11 -6.24 14.35
N GLY A 96 -17.21 -5.97 13.39
CA GLY A 96 -17.39 -5.01 12.30
C GLY A 96 -17.69 -5.69 10.97
N ASN A 97 -18.35 -4.97 10.07
CA ASN A 97 -18.78 -5.50 8.77
C ASN A 97 -17.61 -5.77 7.80
N GLY A 98 -16.57 -4.91 7.79
CA GLY A 98 -15.42 -5.05 6.88
C GLY A 98 -15.82 -5.19 5.42
N VAL A 99 -14.99 -5.88 4.63
CA VAL A 99 -15.28 -6.14 3.20
C VAL A 99 -16.30 -7.26 3.00
N SER A 100 -16.53 -8.10 4.01
CA SER A 100 -17.45 -9.25 3.90
C SER A 100 -18.92 -8.87 3.95
N ASN A 101 -19.26 -7.68 4.41
CA ASN A 101 -20.62 -7.15 4.43
C ASN A 101 -20.69 -5.72 3.88
N ALA A 102 -19.91 -5.43 2.83
CA ALA A 102 -19.89 -4.14 2.18
C ALA A 102 -21.27 -3.72 1.68
N ILE A 103 -21.62 -2.44 1.88
CA ILE A 103 -22.97 -1.92 1.58
C ILE A 103 -23.21 -1.67 0.10
N GLY A 104 -22.18 -1.67 -0.73
CA GLY A 104 -22.26 -1.41 -2.16
C GLY A 104 -21.48 -0.18 -2.58
N GLY A 105 -21.71 0.23 -3.83
CA GLY A 105 -20.93 1.25 -4.53
C GLY A 105 -20.31 0.65 -5.79
N PHE A 106 -19.68 1.49 -6.61
CA PHE A 106 -19.02 1.00 -7.84
C PHE A 106 -17.69 0.30 -7.61
N ILE A 107 -17.32 0.06 -6.35
CA ILE A 107 -15.99 -0.39 -6.02
C ILE A 107 -15.95 -1.89 -6.10
N TRP A 108 -15.79 -2.35 -7.31
CA TRP A 108 -15.30 -3.67 -7.68
C TRP A 108 -16.14 -4.82 -7.12
N GLU A 109 -17.47 -4.58 -7.04
CA GLU A 109 -18.52 -5.59 -6.81
C GLU A 109 -18.48 -6.32 -5.45
N PHE A 110 -17.86 -5.76 -4.41
CA PHE A 110 -17.87 -6.39 -3.09
C PHE A 110 -19.29 -6.59 -2.51
N ASP A 111 -20.24 -5.74 -2.90
CA ASP A 111 -21.66 -5.90 -2.55
C ASP A 111 -22.33 -7.07 -3.26
N LYS A 112 -21.70 -7.64 -4.30
CA LYS A 112 -22.19 -8.81 -5.05
C LYS A 112 -21.34 -10.05 -4.80
N ALA A 113 -20.33 -9.97 -3.92
CA ALA A 113 -19.42 -11.07 -3.65
C ALA A 113 -20.17 -12.32 -3.16
N VAL A 114 -19.77 -13.50 -3.63
CA VAL A 114 -20.38 -14.78 -3.24
C VAL A 114 -20.21 -15.03 -1.74
N PHE A 115 -19.09 -14.59 -1.16
CA PHE A 115 -18.81 -14.72 0.26
C PHE A 115 -19.56 -13.73 1.15
N ARG A 116 -20.32 -12.81 0.59
CA ARG A 116 -21.00 -11.74 1.35
C ARG A 116 -21.91 -12.30 2.42
N SER A 117 -21.70 -11.86 3.64
CA SER A 117 -22.51 -12.24 4.81
C SER A 117 -22.42 -11.17 5.89
N SER A 118 -23.39 -11.16 6.82
CA SER A 118 -23.15 -10.51 8.11
C SER A 118 -21.90 -11.08 8.77
N PRO A 119 -21.21 -10.33 9.67
CA PRO A 119 -20.01 -10.81 10.32
C PRO A 119 -20.23 -12.17 10.99
N LYS A 120 -19.33 -13.13 10.67
CA LYS A 120 -19.29 -14.46 11.28
C LYS A 120 -18.08 -14.55 12.19
N LEU A 121 -18.22 -15.27 13.29
CA LEU A 121 -17.16 -15.51 14.27
C LEU A 121 -16.92 -17.01 14.41
N ALA A 122 -15.67 -17.42 14.39
CA ALA A 122 -15.24 -18.71 14.91
C ALA A 122 -14.15 -18.50 15.95
N LEU A 123 -14.18 -19.26 17.03
CA LEU A 123 -13.13 -19.26 18.04
C LEU A 123 -12.94 -20.65 18.66
N SER A 124 -11.75 -20.85 19.22
CA SER A 124 -11.40 -22.02 20.02
C SER A 124 -10.63 -21.54 21.25
N PHE A 125 -11.18 -21.81 22.42
CA PHE A 125 -10.55 -21.56 23.72
C PHE A 125 -10.03 -22.86 24.30
N GLU A 126 -8.82 -22.84 24.84
CA GLU A 126 -8.21 -23.94 25.52
C GLU A 126 -7.45 -23.46 26.77
N ALA A 127 -7.71 -24.04 27.92
CA ALA A 127 -7.03 -23.74 29.17
C ALA A 127 -6.57 -25.04 29.86
N ALA A 128 -5.29 -25.11 30.19
CA ALA A 128 -4.71 -26.23 30.95
C ALA A 128 -4.80 -25.91 32.46
N CYS A 129 -5.49 -26.79 33.20
CA CYS A 129 -5.72 -26.69 34.65
C CYS A 129 -5.22 -27.96 35.35
N GLY A 130 -3.90 -28.17 35.46
CA GLY A 130 -3.27 -29.39 35.95
C GLY A 130 -3.51 -30.53 34.94
N GLU A 131 -4.07 -31.66 35.42
CA GLU A 131 -4.39 -32.81 34.54
C GLU A 131 -5.66 -32.62 33.71
N GLN A 132 -6.45 -31.55 33.95
CA GLN A 132 -7.68 -31.26 33.23
C GLN A 132 -7.44 -30.16 32.20
N SER A 133 -8.15 -30.25 31.09
CA SER A 133 -8.23 -29.15 30.09
C SER A 133 -9.68 -28.72 29.93
N ILE A 134 -9.88 -27.38 29.95
CA ILE A 134 -11.16 -26.78 29.63
C ILE A 134 -11.08 -26.32 28.19
N ARG A 135 -12.03 -26.78 27.36
CA ARG A 135 -12.11 -26.43 25.95
C ARG A 135 -13.52 -26.08 25.56
N PHE A 136 -13.67 -25.03 24.77
CA PHE A 136 -14.94 -24.73 24.10
C PHE A 136 -14.68 -23.99 22.79
N GLU A 137 -15.68 -24.02 21.91
CA GLU A 137 -15.73 -23.33 20.64
C GLU A 137 -16.89 -22.34 20.62
N ALA A 138 -16.97 -21.54 19.55
CA ALA A 138 -18.13 -20.69 19.31
C ALA A 138 -19.40 -21.56 19.10
N ASP A 139 -20.47 -21.26 19.85
CA ASP A 139 -21.75 -21.95 19.78
C ASP A 139 -22.93 -21.01 20.09
N GLU A 140 -24.14 -21.52 20.03
CA GLU A 140 -25.36 -20.75 20.29
C GLU A 140 -25.52 -20.30 21.75
N SER A 141 -24.64 -20.69 22.67
CA SER A 141 -24.63 -20.16 24.04
C SER A 141 -24.03 -18.75 24.15
N PHE A 142 -23.36 -18.26 23.08
CA PHE A 142 -22.98 -16.86 23.01
C PHE A 142 -24.22 -15.97 22.99
N LYS A 143 -24.18 -14.91 23.77
CA LYS A 143 -25.22 -13.88 23.80
C LYS A 143 -24.87 -12.73 22.86
N CYS A 144 -25.85 -12.20 22.14
CA CYS A 144 -25.71 -11.13 21.16
C CYS A 144 -26.64 -9.95 21.47
N ALA A 145 -26.13 -8.73 21.28
CA ALA A 145 -26.91 -7.49 21.29
C ALA A 145 -26.40 -6.49 20.25
N ALA A 146 -27.22 -5.50 19.91
CA ALA A 146 -26.76 -4.37 19.12
C ALA A 146 -25.77 -3.52 19.93
N SER A 147 -24.72 -3.04 19.29
CA SER A 147 -23.77 -2.07 19.89
C SER A 147 -24.16 -0.64 19.52
N PRO A 148 -23.51 0.38 20.13
CA PRO A 148 -23.65 1.78 19.71
C PRO A 148 -23.24 2.06 18.27
N ILE A 149 -22.46 1.19 17.64
CA ILE A 149 -22.09 1.29 16.21
C ILE A 149 -23.28 0.77 15.38
N PHE A 150 -24.17 1.66 15.01
CA PHE A 150 -25.34 1.28 14.23
C PHE A 150 -25.09 1.20 12.72
N PHE A 151 -23.89 1.64 12.27
CA PHE A 151 -23.39 1.49 10.92
C PHE A 151 -21.86 1.49 10.93
N ASP A 152 -21.24 0.57 10.22
CA ASP A 152 -19.84 0.58 9.85
C ASP A 152 -19.64 0.03 8.44
N ASP A 153 -18.77 0.66 7.68
CA ASP A 153 -18.28 0.21 6.38
C ASP A 153 -16.87 0.73 6.19
N LEU A 154 -15.96 -0.14 5.76
CA LEU A 154 -14.54 0.17 5.63
C LEU A 154 -14.26 1.44 4.81
N ARG A 155 -15.08 1.70 3.78
CA ARG A 155 -14.89 2.82 2.84
C ARG A 155 -15.74 4.03 3.21
N SER A 156 -16.97 3.79 3.66
CA SER A 156 -17.94 4.85 3.91
C SER A 156 -17.74 5.54 5.25
N GLY A 157 -17.34 4.80 6.29
CA GLY A 157 -17.15 5.36 7.64
C GLY A 157 -17.91 4.61 8.71
N GLU A 158 -18.03 5.22 9.91
CA GLU A 158 -18.67 4.63 11.08
C GLU A 158 -19.67 5.61 11.72
N PHE A 159 -20.86 5.11 12.12
CA PHE A 159 -21.86 5.89 12.82
C PHE A 159 -22.09 5.32 14.21
N TYR A 160 -21.83 6.14 15.21
CA TYR A 160 -21.84 5.77 16.61
C TYR A 160 -22.86 6.60 17.40
N ASP A 161 -23.76 5.94 18.12
CA ASP A 161 -24.69 6.59 19.04
C ASP A 161 -24.28 6.35 20.49
N ALA A 162 -23.59 7.30 21.10
CA ALA A 162 -23.15 7.17 22.50
C ALA A 162 -24.30 7.07 23.50
N THR A 163 -25.51 7.49 23.12
CA THR A 163 -26.70 7.34 24.00
C THR A 163 -27.15 5.89 24.13
N ALA A 164 -26.68 5.00 23.25
CA ALA A 164 -26.97 3.58 23.23
C ALA A 164 -25.85 2.72 23.86
N GLU A 165 -24.85 3.33 24.48
CA GLU A 165 -23.80 2.60 25.19
C GLU A 165 -24.36 1.70 26.28
N ILE A 166 -23.83 0.48 26.39
CA ILE A 166 -24.19 -0.50 27.42
C ILE A 166 -22.98 -0.62 28.37
N PRO A 167 -23.02 0.04 29.54
CA PRO A 167 -21.91 -0.04 30.47
C PRO A 167 -21.61 -1.48 30.91
N ASP A 168 -20.33 -1.78 31.10
CA ASP A 168 -19.85 -3.05 31.68
C ASP A 168 -20.27 -4.35 30.96
N TRP A 169 -20.78 -4.23 29.73
CA TRP A 169 -21.25 -5.36 28.91
C TRP A 169 -20.19 -6.48 28.74
N ASN A 170 -18.92 -6.13 28.86
CA ASN A 170 -17.76 -7.01 28.67
C ASN A 170 -17.19 -7.56 29.98
N LYS A 171 -17.89 -7.35 31.12
CA LYS A 171 -17.50 -7.86 32.45
C LYS A 171 -18.25 -9.16 32.81
N PRO A 172 -17.68 -10.03 33.67
CA PRO A 172 -18.28 -11.28 34.07
C PRO A 172 -19.65 -11.18 34.71
N ASP A 173 -19.88 -10.16 35.55
CA ASP A 173 -21.08 -9.93 36.36
C ASP A 173 -22.22 -9.21 35.64
N PHE A 174 -22.05 -8.87 34.35
CA PHE A 174 -23.10 -8.23 33.57
C PHE A 174 -24.24 -9.20 33.30
N ASP A 175 -25.50 -8.75 33.53
CA ASP A 175 -26.71 -9.51 33.24
C ASP A 175 -27.05 -9.46 31.74
N ASP A 176 -26.80 -10.54 31.04
CA ASP A 176 -27.12 -10.71 29.62
C ASP A 176 -28.39 -11.55 29.35
N SER A 177 -29.24 -11.75 30.38
CA SER A 177 -30.42 -12.60 30.28
C SER A 177 -31.41 -12.10 29.19
N ALA A 178 -31.46 -10.79 28.94
CA ALA A 178 -32.28 -10.17 27.91
C ALA A 178 -31.67 -10.25 26.49
N TRP A 179 -30.42 -10.67 26.35
CA TRP A 179 -29.74 -10.76 25.07
C TRP A 179 -30.16 -12.01 24.31
N GLN A 180 -30.13 -11.92 22.96
CA GLN A 180 -30.45 -13.05 22.10
C GLN A 180 -29.27 -14.02 22.05
N ASN A 181 -29.54 -15.28 21.77
CA ASN A 181 -28.50 -16.26 21.48
C ASN A 181 -27.95 -16.04 20.06
N ALA A 182 -26.66 -16.34 19.87
CA ALA A 182 -26.04 -16.39 18.56
C ALA A 182 -26.68 -17.48 17.69
N LEU A 183 -26.54 -17.31 16.38
CA LEU A 183 -27.04 -18.26 15.39
C LEU A 183 -25.89 -19.06 14.81
N LEU A 184 -25.98 -20.39 14.76
CA LEU A 184 -25.07 -21.20 13.95
C LEU A 184 -25.22 -20.82 12.46
N CYS A 185 -24.07 -20.81 11.77
CA CYS A 185 -24.04 -20.53 10.34
C CYS A 185 -23.00 -21.39 9.62
N GLU A 186 -23.15 -21.49 8.30
CA GLU A 186 -22.19 -22.18 7.45
C GLU A 186 -20.83 -21.48 7.49
N PRO A 187 -19.73 -22.25 7.62
CA PRO A 187 -18.39 -21.69 7.56
C PRO A 187 -18.09 -21.11 6.14
N PRO A 188 -17.20 -20.14 6.02
CA PRO A 188 -16.59 -19.82 4.75
C PRO A 188 -15.81 -20.99 4.17
N ARG A 189 -15.59 -21.02 2.85
CA ARG A 189 -14.95 -22.13 2.14
C ARG A 189 -13.41 -22.09 2.22
N GLY A 190 -12.83 -20.94 2.56
CA GLY A 190 -11.39 -20.74 2.63
C GLY A 190 -10.71 -21.56 3.72
N LYS A 191 -9.46 -21.92 3.46
CA LYS A 191 -8.64 -22.64 4.47
C LYS A 191 -8.17 -21.65 5.54
N ALA A 192 -8.25 -22.11 6.81
CA ALA A 192 -7.73 -21.34 7.93
C ALA A 192 -6.19 -21.34 7.94
N ALA A 193 -5.59 -20.18 8.14
CA ALA A 193 -4.16 -19.97 8.29
C ALA A 193 -3.88 -18.99 9.44
N ALA A 194 -2.73 -19.12 10.09
CA ALA A 194 -2.32 -18.16 11.11
C ALA A 194 -2.07 -16.77 10.49
N ASN A 195 -2.52 -15.75 11.19
CA ASN A 195 -2.22 -14.36 10.87
C ASN A 195 -0.81 -14.03 11.38
N ASP A 196 0.15 -13.92 10.47
CA ASP A 196 1.57 -13.66 10.75
C ASP A 196 2.08 -12.33 10.14
N THR A 197 1.15 -11.45 9.71
CA THR A 197 1.50 -10.12 9.19
C THR A 197 1.76 -9.11 10.30
N GLU A 198 2.22 -7.92 9.93
CA GLU A 198 2.36 -6.80 10.86
C GLU A 198 0.96 -6.25 11.24
N PRO A 199 0.70 -5.97 12.52
CA PRO A 199 -0.58 -5.41 12.96
C PRO A 199 -0.78 -4.00 12.41
N VAL A 200 -2.03 -3.61 12.18
CA VAL A 200 -2.38 -2.21 11.92
C VAL A 200 -2.48 -1.47 13.25
N VAL A 201 -1.68 -0.43 13.41
CA VAL A 201 -1.57 0.35 14.66
C VAL A 201 -1.64 1.86 14.39
N ILE A 202 -1.84 2.64 15.45
CA ILE A 202 -1.63 4.09 15.40
C ILE A 202 -0.12 4.34 15.52
N THR A 203 0.47 4.85 14.45
CA THR A 203 1.91 5.11 14.37
C THR A 203 2.27 6.53 14.73
N LYS A 204 1.32 7.46 14.62
CA LYS A 204 1.54 8.89 14.87
C LYS A 204 0.23 9.59 15.26
N GLU A 205 0.34 10.60 16.12
CA GLU A 205 -0.75 11.55 16.43
C GLU A 205 -0.38 12.93 15.88
N LEU A 206 -1.25 13.52 15.09
CA LEU A 206 -1.06 14.84 14.51
C LEU A 206 -2.12 15.80 15.04
N LYS A 207 -1.67 16.99 15.47
CA LYS A 207 -2.54 18.12 15.77
C LYS A 207 -2.81 18.92 14.50
N PRO A 208 -3.95 19.61 14.40
CA PRO A 208 -4.23 20.48 13.26
C PRO A 208 -3.20 21.62 13.19
N VAL A 209 -2.74 21.93 11.98
CA VAL A 209 -1.88 23.09 11.73
C VAL A 209 -2.70 24.37 11.53
N LYS A 210 -3.98 24.23 11.17
CA LYS A 210 -4.95 25.33 11.05
C LYS A 210 -6.35 24.83 11.38
N ILE A 211 -7.17 25.73 11.95
CA ILE A 211 -8.62 25.55 12.13
C ILE A 211 -9.31 26.80 11.61
N TYR A 212 -10.32 26.63 10.78
CA TYR A 212 -11.05 27.74 10.18
C TYR A 212 -12.48 27.33 9.79
N GLU A 213 -13.37 28.30 9.60
CA GLU A 213 -14.71 28.05 9.10
C GLU A 213 -14.66 27.56 7.65
N GLY A 214 -15.41 26.52 7.34
CA GLY A 214 -15.51 25.95 6.00
C GLY A 214 -16.88 25.36 5.74
N TYR A 215 -17.01 24.67 4.64
CA TYR A 215 -18.30 24.13 4.22
C TYR A 215 -18.16 22.87 3.37
N HIS A 216 -19.23 22.09 3.32
CA HIS A 216 -19.34 20.95 2.43
C HIS A 216 -19.59 21.39 1.00
N LYS A 217 -18.78 20.91 0.06
CA LYS A 217 -18.96 21.09 -1.38
C LYS A 217 -19.33 19.76 -2.00
N ALA A 218 -20.56 19.63 -2.48
CA ALA A 218 -21.00 18.41 -3.15
C ALA A 218 -20.23 18.20 -4.46
N PRO A 219 -19.95 16.96 -4.88
CA PRO A 219 -19.29 16.69 -6.14
C PRO A 219 -20.14 17.16 -7.32
N GLU A 220 -19.53 17.82 -8.29
CA GLU A 220 -20.18 18.27 -9.53
C GLU A 220 -20.57 17.06 -10.40
N ARG A 221 -19.79 15.98 -10.33
CA ARG A 221 -20.03 14.71 -10.99
C ARG A 221 -20.46 13.66 -9.96
N PRO A 222 -21.76 13.59 -9.62
CA PRO A 222 -22.22 12.49 -8.81
C PRO A 222 -21.93 11.17 -9.54
N GLY A 223 -21.48 10.17 -8.81
CA GLY A 223 -21.13 8.86 -9.34
C GLY A 223 -22.22 8.30 -10.23
N LYS A 224 -21.87 7.41 -11.16
CA LYS A 224 -22.83 6.72 -12.03
C LYS A 224 -24.01 6.29 -11.16
N LYS A 225 -25.21 6.76 -11.48
CA LYS A 225 -26.42 6.41 -10.75
C LYS A 225 -26.49 4.89 -10.67
N CYS A 226 -26.28 4.34 -9.48
CA CYS A 226 -26.70 2.97 -9.22
C CYS A 226 -28.20 2.91 -9.59
N PRO A 227 -28.67 1.89 -10.31
CA PRO A 227 -30.09 1.75 -10.64
C PRO A 227 -30.99 1.90 -9.42
N ASP A 228 -30.49 1.55 -8.24
CA ASP A 228 -31.16 1.69 -6.94
C ASP A 228 -30.82 2.97 -6.18
N ALA A 229 -29.94 3.84 -6.67
CA ALA A 229 -29.52 5.07 -5.97
C ALA A 229 -30.69 6.03 -5.69
N LYS A 230 -31.77 6.00 -6.48
CA LYS A 230 -33.00 6.74 -6.17
C LYS A 230 -33.69 6.25 -4.88
N LYS A 231 -33.52 4.97 -4.51
CA LYS A 231 -34.02 4.41 -3.26
C LYS A 231 -33.12 4.74 -2.09
N HIS A 232 -31.81 4.90 -2.34
CA HIS A 232 -30.80 5.22 -1.31
C HIS A 232 -30.89 6.65 -0.78
N SER A 233 -31.50 7.59 -1.50
CA SER A 233 -31.73 8.98 -1.05
C SER A 233 -32.68 9.07 0.16
N GLN A 234 -33.37 8.00 0.52
CA GLN A 234 -34.29 7.93 1.66
C GLN A 234 -33.69 7.25 2.90
N THR A 235 -32.40 6.95 2.89
CA THR A 235 -31.76 6.31 4.04
C THR A 235 -31.72 7.24 5.27
N ALA A 236 -31.80 6.64 6.46
CA ALA A 236 -31.64 7.33 7.74
C ALA A 236 -30.24 7.96 7.95
N PHE A 237 -29.38 7.88 6.97
CA PHE A 237 -28.03 8.43 6.99
C PHE A 237 -28.02 9.92 6.70
N TYR A 238 -27.33 10.64 7.55
CA TYR A 238 -27.15 12.07 7.36
C TYR A 238 -26.29 12.34 6.12
N LYS A 239 -26.77 13.17 5.21
CA LYS A 239 -26.06 13.66 4.02
C LYS A 239 -25.87 15.17 4.17
N PRO A 240 -24.63 15.69 4.23
CA PRO A 240 -24.40 17.12 4.22
C PRO A 240 -24.99 17.77 2.98
N LYS A 241 -25.56 18.96 3.15
CA LYS A 241 -26.10 19.78 2.04
C LYS A 241 -24.97 20.60 1.41
N GLU A 242 -25.12 20.92 0.12
CA GLU A 242 -24.26 21.92 -0.51
C GLU A 242 -24.19 23.20 0.32
N GLY A 243 -22.96 23.67 0.60
CA GLY A 243 -22.74 24.87 1.41
C GLY A 243 -22.96 24.70 2.92
N GLU A 244 -23.23 23.47 3.41
CA GLU A 244 -23.39 23.24 4.84
C GLU A 244 -22.12 23.58 5.61
N LYS A 245 -22.21 24.47 6.57
CA LYS A 245 -21.08 25.06 7.29
C LYS A 245 -20.59 24.17 8.42
N GLY A 246 -19.30 24.28 8.70
CA GLY A 246 -18.61 23.64 9.81
C GLY A 246 -17.22 24.23 10.01
N PHE A 247 -16.37 23.50 10.71
CA PHE A 247 -15.00 23.87 10.97
C PHE A 247 -14.05 22.89 10.30
N VAL A 248 -13.14 23.39 9.48
CA VAL A 248 -12.10 22.62 8.82
C VAL A 248 -10.88 22.55 9.72
N PHE A 249 -10.42 21.34 9.97
CA PHE A 249 -9.16 21.01 10.62
C PHE A 249 -8.18 20.57 9.54
N GLU A 250 -7.13 21.35 9.28
CA GLU A 250 -6.07 21.06 8.33
C GLU A 250 -4.88 20.43 9.02
N PHE A 251 -4.30 19.37 8.43
CA PHE A 251 -3.15 18.65 8.95
C PHE A 251 -1.93 18.75 8.04
N SER A 252 -0.75 18.46 8.60
CA SER A 252 0.53 18.53 7.89
C SER A 252 0.78 17.37 6.92
N GLU A 253 -0.06 16.32 6.94
CA GLU A 253 0.07 15.13 6.10
C GLU A 253 -1.27 14.77 5.45
N ASN A 254 -1.22 14.17 4.25
CA ASN A 254 -2.31 13.45 3.62
C ASN A 254 -2.01 11.95 3.77
N THR A 255 -2.76 11.24 4.62
CA THR A 255 -2.38 9.87 5.00
C THR A 255 -3.58 9.01 5.38
N ALA A 256 -3.36 7.70 5.55
CA ALA A 256 -4.36 6.82 6.15
C ALA A 256 -4.49 7.12 7.64
N CYS A 257 -5.71 7.42 8.11
CA CYS A 257 -5.94 7.87 9.47
C CYS A 257 -7.36 7.60 9.95
N VAL A 258 -7.55 7.76 11.25
CA VAL A 258 -8.88 7.94 11.86
C VAL A 258 -8.88 9.21 12.72
N PRO A 259 -10.02 9.91 12.86
CA PRO A 259 -10.11 11.03 13.76
C PRO A 259 -10.27 10.54 15.20
N ARG A 260 -9.62 11.22 16.16
CA ARG A 260 -10.01 11.19 17.56
C ARG A 260 -10.78 12.49 17.81
N LEU A 261 -12.10 12.38 17.96
CA LEU A 261 -12.96 13.47 18.36
C LEU A 261 -12.96 13.60 19.90
N ARG A 262 -12.75 14.81 20.43
CA ARG A 262 -12.97 15.16 21.84
C ARG A 262 -13.88 16.39 21.92
N ILE A 263 -15.06 16.24 22.50
CA ILE A 263 -16.06 17.29 22.50
C ILE A 263 -16.92 17.28 23.77
N ARG A 264 -17.37 18.48 24.19
CA ARG A 264 -18.42 18.64 25.19
C ARG A 264 -19.74 18.81 24.48
N GLY A 265 -20.40 17.68 24.18
CA GLY A 265 -21.62 17.65 23.41
C GLY A 265 -22.88 17.73 24.28
N ARG A 266 -23.99 18.21 23.70
CA ARG A 266 -25.33 18.06 24.33
C ARG A 266 -25.88 16.68 24.00
N LYS A 267 -26.63 16.07 24.91
CA LYS A 267 -27.27 14.77 24.66
C LYS A 267 -28.07 14.81 23.35
N GLY A 268 -27.77 13.85 22.46
CA GLY A 268 -28.38 13.75 21.14
C GLY A 268 -27.81 14.71 20.09
N GLN A 269 -26.81 15.54 20.42
CA GLN A 269 -26.13 16.40 19.43
C GLN A 269 -25.37 15.50 18.45
N LYS A 270 -25.59 15.74 17.16
CA LYS A 270 -24.94 15.00 16.08
C LYS A 270 -23.73 15.75 15.58
N ILE A 271 -22.55 15.14 15.68
CA ILE A 271 -21.28 15.64 15.13
C ILE A 271 -20.93 14.78 13.92
N VAL A 272 -20.72 15.43 12.79
CA VAL A 272 -20.29 14.80 11.53
C VAL A 272 -18.84 15.13 11.29
N LEU A 273 -18.01 14.12 11.05
CA LEU A 273 -16.62 14.22 10.71
C LEU A 273 -16.44 13.77 9.26
N GLN A 274 -16.23 14.73 8.37
CA GLN A 274 -16.07 14.46 6.93
C GLN A 274 -14.59 14.56 6.56
N ALA A 275 -13.98 13.43 6.22
CA ALA A 275 -12.57 13.34 5.84
C ALA A 275 -12.37 13.64 4.35
N ALA A 276 -11.32 14.39 3.99
CA ALA A 276 -10.99 14.71 2.60
C ALA A 276 -9.50 14.94 2.39
N GLU A 277 -9.04 14.70 1.15
CA GLU A 277 -7.68 15.01 0.72
C GLU A 277 -7.50 16.47 0.27
N TYR A 278 -8.57 17.13 -0.12
CA TYR A 278 -8.53 18.49 -0.70
C TYR A 278 -9.58 19.43 -0.09
N CYS A 279 -9.13 20.68 0.12
CA CYS A 279 -9.95 21.83 0.48
C CYS A 279 -9.63 23.00 -0.47
N ASP A 280 -10.63 23.65 -1.03
CA ASP A 280 -10.43 24.80 -1.87
C ASP A 280 -10.02 26.06 -1.07
N LYS A 281 -9.60 27.13 -1.78
CA LYS A 281 -9.16 28.39 -1.14
C LYS A 281 -10.26 29.09 -0.35
N GLY A 282 -11.53 28.75 -0.59
CA GLY A 282 -12.69 29.30 0.09
C GLY A 282 -13.12 28.51 1.33
N GLY A 283 -12.41 27.42 1.67
CA GLY A 283 -12.76 26.53 2.78
C GLY A 283 -13.78 25.45 2.40
N GLY A 284 -14.05 25.26 1.12
CA GLY A 284 -14.90 24.18 0.62
C GLY A 284 -14.17 22.84 0.62
N ILE A 285 -14.63 21.87 1.40
CA ILE A 285 -14.15 20.49 1.34
C ILE A 285 -14.72 19.83 0.09
N ASN A 286 -13.84 19.40 -0.83
CA ASN A 286 -14.20 18.90 -2.14
C ASN A 286 -14.11 17.37 -2.19
N PHE A 287 -15.17 16.73 -2.71
CA PHE A 287 -15.32 15.29 -2.87
C PHE A 287 -15.36 14.85 -4.34
N GLU A 288 -14.95 15.68 -5.29
CA GLU A 288 -14.99 15.33 -6.72
C GLU A 288 -14.22 14.04 -7.03
N SER A 289 -13.06 13.86 -6.39
CA SER A 289 -12.24 12.66 -6.57
C SER A 289 -12.85 11.37 -5.98
N ILE A 290 -13.81 11.49 -5.08
CA ILE A 290 -14.41 10.37 -4.35
C ILE A 290 -15.86 10.13 -4.81
N GLY A 291 -16.61 11.19 -5.03
CA GLY A 291 -18.06 11.15 -5.25
C GLY A 291 -18.50 10.27 -6.41
N MET A 292 -17.64 10.13 -7.43
CA MET A 292 -17.92 9.28 -8.58
C MET A 292 -18.00 7.77 -8.25
N PHE A 293 -17.40 7.33 -7.16
CA PHE A 293 -17.34 5.92 -6.75
C PHE A 293 -18.50 5.51 -5.83
N TYR A 294 -19.19 6.48 -5.22
CA TYR A 294 -20.21 6.19 -4.20
C TYR A 294 -21.56 6.79 -4.54
N PRO A 295 -22.65 6.08 -4.28
CA PRO A 295 -23.97 6.63 -4.41
C PRO A 295 -24.10 7.89 -3.55
N ASP A 296 -24.54 8.99 -4.17
CA ASP A 296 -24.75 10.27 -3.47
C ASP A 296 -23.53 10.82 -2.71
N GLY A 297 -22.30 10.43 -3.06
CA GLY A 297 -21.08 10.87 -2.36
C GLY A 297 -21.00 10.38 -0.91
N PHE A 298 -21.57 9.21 -0.61
CA PHE A 298 -21.59 8.62 0.72
C PHE A 298 -20.27 7.89 1.01
N CYS A 299 -19.25 8.62 1.44
CA CYS A 299 -17.91 8.08 1.70
C CYS A 299 -17.15 8.91 2.74
N GLN A 300 -16.19 8.28 3.39
CA GLN A 300 -15.24 8.89 4.33
C GLN A 300 -15.90 9.79 5.38
N ARG A 301 -17.00 9.33 6.00
CA ARG A 301 -17.81 10.11 6.93
C ARG A 301 -18.09 9.34 8.19
N ASP A 302 -17.70 9.92 9.33
CA ASP A 302 -18.07 9.39 10.62
C ASP A 302 -19.14 10.28 11.26
N ILE A 303 -20.05 9.67 12.02
CA ILE A 303 -21.09 10.38 12.75
C ILE A 303 -21.05 9.93 14.21
N TYR A 304 -20.96 10.91 15.11
CA TYR A 304 -21.03 10.70 16.54
C TYR A 304 -22.23 11.40 17.13
N ILE A 305 -23.09 10.67 17.83
CA ILE A 305 -24.23 11.22 18.59
C ILE A 305 -23.83 11.28 20.05
N CYS A 306 -23.72 12.49 20.59
CA CYS A 306 -23.27 12.74 21.94
C CYS A 306 -24.24 12.23 23.00
N LYS A 307 -23.74 11.66 24.08
CA LYS A 307 -24.56 11.26 25.25
C LYS A 307 -24.80 12.39 26.27
N GLY A 308 -24.04 13.50 26.17
CA GLY A 308 -24.22 14.69 27.00
C GLY A 308 -23.41 14.67 28.29
N GLU A 309 -22.24 14.02 28.28
CA GLU A 309 -21.26 14.03 29.36
C GLU A 309 -20.31 15.24 29.25
N ASP A 310 -19.42 15.43 30.25
CA ASP A 310 -18.52 16.59 30.31
C ASP A 310 -17.61 16.68 29.10
N VAL A 311 -16.73 15.67 28.89
CA VAL A 311 -15.88 15.53 27.69
C VAL A 311 -16.04 14.10 27.17
N GLU A 312 -16.55 14.00 25.97
CA GLU A 312 -16.71 12.73 25.25
C GLU A 312 -15.57 12.52 24.29
N GLU A 313 -15.09 11.28 24.18
CA GLU A 313 -14.06 10.89 23.23
C GLU A 313 -14.59 9.79 22.30
N TYR A 314 -14.34 9.94 20.99
CA TYR A 314 -14.73 8.96 20.00
C TYR A 314 -13.59 8.74 19.00
N ILE A 315 -13.33 7.47 18.71
CA ILE A 315 -12.40 7.01 17.66
C ILE A 315 -13.11 5.90 16.89
N PRO A 316 -13.30 6.02 15.57
CA PRO A 316 -13.89 4.95 14.75
C PRO A 316 -13.15 3.62 14.91
N SER A 317 -13.90 2.51 15.00
CA SER A 317 -13.35 1.17 15.29
C SER A 317 -13.01 0.39 14.04
N PHE A 318 -13.87 0.42 12.99
CA PHE A 318 -13.85 -0.53 11.88
C PHE A 318 -13.69 0.13 10.50
N THR A 319 -13.13 1.32 10.46
CA THR A 319 -12.83 2.08 9.25
C THR A 319 -11.47 2.77 9.34
N TYR A 320 -11.04 3.37 8.25
CA TYR A 320 -10.02 4.40 8.19
C TYR A 320 -10.30 5.32 7.00
N HIS A 321 -9.65 6.47 6.96
CA HIS A 321 -9.82 7.47 5.93
C HIS A 321 -8.48 7.86 5.32
N GLY A 322 -8.45 8.21 4.03
CA GLY A 322 -7.37 8.93 3.39
C GLY A 322 -7.69 10.42 3.48
N ALA A 323 -6.94 11.17 4.27
CA ALA A 323 -7.27 12.55 4.53
C ALA A 323 -6.08 13.45 4.88
N ARG A 324 -6.23 14.74 4.50
CA ARG A 324 -5.48 15.87 5.02
C ARG A 324 -6.37 16.82 5.81
N TYR A 325 -7.67 16.76 5.59
CA TYR A 325 -8.67 17.67 6.15
C TYR A 325 -9.81 16.90 6.80
N PHE A 326 -10.30 17.41 7.92
CA PHE A 326 -11.59 17.01 8.49
C PHE A 326 -12.50 18.22 8.59
N LEU A 327 -13.70 18.14 7.99
CA LEU A 327 -14.77 19.10 8.22
C LEU A 327 -15.68 18.58 9.34
N VAL A 328 -15.75 19.32 10.42
CA VAL A 328 -16.62 19.05 11.58
C VAL A 328 -17.90 19.84 11.42
N ILE A 329 -19.04 19.16 11.26
CA ILE A 329 -20.38 19.77 11.16
C ILE A 329 -21.18 19.43 12.41
N GLY A 330 -22.03 20.34 12.85
CA GLY A 330 -22.92 20.13 14.01
C GLY A 330 -22.34 20.54 15.37
N ALA A 331 -21.09 21.03 15.40
CA ALA A 331 -20.48 21.62 16.58
C ALA A 331 -20.65 23.16 16.60
N ASP A 332 -20.87 23.72 17.78
CA ASP A 332 -20.87 25.16 18.00
C ASP A 332 -19.42 25.67 18.11
N LYS A 333 -19.20 26.96 17.84
CA LYS A 333 -17.86 27.57 17.84
C LYS A 333 -17.14 27.41 19.19
N GLU A 334 -17.86 27.50 20.29
CA GLU A 334 -17.36 27.37 21.65
C GLU A 334 -16.89 25.96 22.00
N GLN A 335 -17.31 24.96 21.22
CA GLN A 335 -16.91 23.56 21.35
C GLN A 335 -15.63 23.23 20.55
N ILE A 336 -15.15 24.19 19.74
CA ILE A 336 -13.99 23.98 18.84
C ILE A 336 -12.71 24.46 19.49
N SER A 337 -11.73 23.57 19.51
CA SER A 337 -10.36 23.84 19.97
C SER A 337 -9.36 23.02 19.15
N GLU A 338 -8.07 23.19 19.38
CA GLU A 338 -7.00 22.36 18.77
C GLU A 338 -7.06 20.89 19.20
N ASP A 339 -7.75 20.59 20.31
CA ASP A 339 -7.94 19.24 20.83
C ASP A 339 -9.22 18.58 20.30
N THR A 340 -10.10 19.30 19.62
CA THR A 340 -11.40 18.77 19.16
C THR A 340 -11.21 17.63 18.17
N VAL A 341 -10.26 17.75 17.22
CA VAL A 341 -9.90 16.66 16.31
C VAL A 341 -8.39 16.46 16.32
N THR A 342 -7.96 15.26 16.70
CA THR A 342 -6.59 14.79 16.49
C THR A 342 -6.60 13.75 15.37
N MET A 343 -5.72 13.88 14.40
CA MET A 343 -5.54 12.84 13.37
C MET A 343 -4.64 11.72 13.91
N LEU A 344 -5.17 10.51 13.99
CA LEU A 344 -4.44 9.31 14.35
C LEU A 344 -4.02 8.59 13.08
N VAL A 345 -2.74 8.66 12.72
CA VAL A 345 -2.19 8.00 11.53
C VAL A 345 -2.18 6.50 11.77
N GLN A 346 -2.74 5.75 10.84
CA GLN A 346 -2.97 4.31 10.97
C GLN A 346 -2.41 3.55 9.76
N ASN A 347 -1.47 2.64 10.01
CA ASN A 347 -0.90 1.75 9.00
C ASN A 347 -0.35 0.47 9.64
N SER A 348 0.03 -0.52 8.83
CA SER A 348 0.77 -1.70 9.30
C SER A 348 2.08 -1.28 9.98
N ASP A 349 2.42 -1.91 11.11
CA ASP A 349 3.58 -1.57 11.95
C ASP A 349 4.89 -2.03 11.31
N VAL A 350 5.30 -1.34 10.26
CA VAL A 350 6.56 -1.60 9.54
C VAL A 350 7.63 -0.61 9.93
N ARG A 351 8.82 -1.12 10.28
CA ARG A 351 9.95 -0.26 10.61
C ARG A 351 10.59 0.37 9.36
N GLU A 352 11.21 1.53 9.54
CA GLU A 352 12.06 2.15 8.53
C GLU A 352 13.31 1.30 8.29
N ARG A 353 13.79 1.29 7.03
CA ARG A 353 14.98 0.56 6.61
C ARG A 353 15.99 1.42 5.91
N GLY A 354 15.58 2.37 5.12
CA GLY A 354 16.43 3.27 4.39
C GLY A 354 15.82 4.65 4.26
N CYS A 355 16.65 5.61 3.87
CA CYS A 355 16.23 6.98 3.62
C CYS A 355 17.23 7.70 2.72
N PHE A 356 16.76 8.78 2.09
CA PHE A 356 17.55 9.71 1.30
C PHE A 356 17.30 11.13 1.76
N SER A 357 18.33 11.99 1.68
CA SER A 357 18.23 13.44 1.77
C SER A 357 19.32 14.14 0.97
N CYS A 358 19.09 15.40 0.57
CA CYS A 358 20.06 16.20 -0.16
C CYS A 358 19.86 17.71 0.11
N SER A 359 20.64 18.55 -0.56
CA SER A 359 20.55 20.02 -0.44
C SER A 359 19.32 20.62 -1.14
N ASP A 360 18.62 19.87 -2.01
CA ASP A 360 17.43 20.37 -2.72
C ASP A 360 16.15 20.12 -1.91
N PRO A 361 15.40 21.16 -1.51
CA PRO A 361 14.16 21.03 -0.79
C PRO A 361 13.04 20.33 -1.59
N ILE A 362 13.06 20.41 -2.96
CA ILE A 362 12.08 19.75 -3.82
C ILE A 362 12.29 18.23 -3.74
N ALA A 363 13.53 17.76 -3.93
CA ALA A 363 13.85 16.33 -3.85
C ALA A 363 13.55 15.76 -2.45
N ASN A 364 13.85 16.50 -1.37
CA ASN A 364 13.53 16.10 -0.01
C ASN A 364 12.01 16.02 0.23
N ALA A 365 11.24 16.97 -0.30
CA ALA A 365 9.79 16.93 -0.21
C ALA A 365 9.20 15.74 -0.99
N LEU A 366 9.73 15.44 -2.20
CA LEU A 366 9.32 14.29 -2.99
C LEU A 366 9.67 12.96 -2.29
N GLN A 367 10.85 12.85 -1.67
CA GLN A 367 11.22 11.69 -0.84
C GLN A 367 10.24 11.48 0.32
N LYS A 368 9.85 12.58 0.99
CA LYS A 368 8.83 12.53 2.05
C LYS A 368 7.47 12.10 1.50
N CYS A 369 7.04 12.66 0.34
CA CYS A 369 5.77 12.29 -0.30
C CYS A 369 5.73 10.80 -0.66
N ALA A 370 6.80 10.25 -1.24
CA ALA A 370 6.89 8.82 -1.59
C ALA A 370 6.69 7.95 -0.35
N ARG A 371 7.42 8.21 0.73
CA ARG A 371 7.30 7.46 1.99
C ARG A 371 5.94 7.62 2.67
N THR A 372 5.36 8.83 2.61
CA THR A 372 4.01 9.07 3.15
C THR A 372 2.98 8.25 2.38
N SER A 373 3.08 8.21 1.04
CA SER A 373 2.18 7.42 0.21
C SER A 373 2.38 5.90 0.40
N ASP A 374 3.61 5.43 0.56
CA ASP A 374 3.88 4.02 0.87
C ASP A 374 3.19 3.59 2.17
N LEU A 375 3.37 4.36 3.26
CA LEU A 375 2.77 4.05 4.56
C LEU A 375 1.26 4.21 4.57
N ALA A 376 0.72 5.25 3.91
CA ALA A 376 -0.72 5.47 3.81
C ALA A 376 -1.45 4.34 3.06
N ASN A 377 -0.74 3.68 2.17
CA ASN A 377 -1.26 2.57 1.37
C ASN A 377 -0.75 1.20 1.84
N LEU A 378 -0.38 1.08 3.12
CA LEU A 378 0.04 -0.17 3.72
C LEU A 378 -0.83 -0.49 4.95
N VAL A 379 -2.08 -0.90 4.69
CA VAL A 379 -3.07 -1.27 5.72
C VAL A 379 -3.45 -2.73 5.51
N HIS A 380 -2.78 -3.64 6.21
CA HIS A 380 -2.77 -5.10 6.02
C HIS A 380 -2.12 -5.58 4.72
N ILE A 381 -2.35 -4.89 3.63
CA ILE A 381 -1.89 -5.17 2.27
C ILE A 381 -1.46 -3.85 1.63
N PRO A 382 -0.67 -3.87 0.56
CA PRO A 382 -0.51 -2.70 -0.29
C PRO A 382 -1.86 -2.37 -0.94
N THR A 383 -2.34 -1.12 -0.76
CA THR A 383 -3.57 -0.61 -1.39
C THR A 383 -3.21 0.47 -2.40
N ASP A 384 -4.06 0.69 -3.40
CA ASP A 384 -3.90 1.75 -4.40
C ASP A 384 -3.99 3.14 -3.80
N CYS A 385 -5.03 3.38 -3.00
CA CYS A 385 -5.28 4.65 -2.33
C CYS A 385 -5.98 4.46 -0.98
N PRO A 386 -5.77 5.37 0.01
CA PRO A 386 -6.34 5.21 1.34
C PRO A 386 -7.76 5.77 1.46
N HIS A 387 -8.29 6.47 0.42
CA HIS A 387 -9.55 7.20 0.55
C HIS A 387 -10.73 6.54 -0.16
N ARG A 388 -10.67 6.29 -1.47
CA ARG A 388 -11.85 5.88 -2.26
C ARG A 388 -11.94 4.38 -2.51
N GLU A 389 -10.87 3.70 -2.88
CA GLU A 389 -10.88 2.29 -3.23
C GLU A 389 -10.43 1.38 -2.09
N LYS A 390 -9.26 1.64 -1.51
CA LYS A 390 -8.65 0.81 -0.44
C LYS A 390 -8.50 -0.64 -0.88
N ASN A 391 -8.12 -0.84 -2.16
CA ASN A 391 -8.04 -2.15 -2.80
C ASN A 391 -6.58 -2.56 -3.02
N GLY A 392 -6.31 -3.85 -2.91
CA GLY A 392 -5.00 -4.43 -3.21
C GLY A 392 -4.76 -4.54 -4.71
N TRP A 393 -4.59 -3.40 -5.41
CA TRP A 393 -4.21 -3.36 -6.81
C TRP A 393 -2.79 -3.90 -6.99
N THR A 394 -2.68 -4.96 -7.77
CA THR A 394 -1.42 -5.71 -7.91
C THR A 394 -0.38 -4.96 -8.72
N GLY A 395 -0.81 -4.18 -9.72
CA GLY A 395 0.08 -3.34 -10.55
C GLY A 395 0.78 -2.27 -9.75
N ASP A 396 0.04 -1.58 -8.88
CA ASP A 396 0.57 -0.55 -7.97
C ASP A 396 1.70 -1.11 -7.11
N ALA A 397 1.45 -2.27 -6.49
CA ALA A 397 2.45 -2.94 -5.67
C ALA A 397 3.65 -3.46 -6.47
N ALA A 398 3.42 -3.95 -7.70
CA ALA A 398 4.49 -4.47 -8.55
C ALA A 398 5.50 -3.38 -8.93
N VAL A 399 5.05 -2.19 -9.34
CA VAL A 399 5.95 -1.09 -9.70
C VAL A 399 6.59 -0.44 -8.47
N SER A 400 5.99 -0.55 -7.29
CA SER A 400 6.47 0.04 -6.05
C SER A 400 7.36 -0.88 -5.23
N ALA A 401 7.44 -2.16 -5.57
CA ALA A 401 8.12 -3.18 -4.75
C ALA A 401 9.56 -2.78 -4.38
N GLU A 402 10.32 -2.25 -5.32
CA GLU A 402 11.73 -1.91 -5.08
C GLU A 402 11.90 -0.73 -4.12
N HIS A 403 11.22 0.39 -4.36
CA HIS A 403 11.37 1.54 -3.47
C HIS A 403 10.74 1.30 -2.09
N MET A 404 9.67 0.49 -2.00
CA MET A 404 9.10 0.11 -0.71
C MET A 404 10.10 -0.67 0.16
N ILE A 405 10.77 -1.71 -0.39
CA ILE A 405 11.75 -2.48 0.39
C ILE A 405 13.03 -1.69 0.69
N GLN A 406 13.37 -0.69 -0.13
CA GLN A 406 14.46 0.23 0.15
C GLN A 406 14.15 1.17 1.33
N ASN A 407 12.90 1.56 1.51
CA ASN A 407 12.48 2.49 2.57
C ASN A 407 11.97 1.77 3.83
N LEU A 408 11.31 0.61 3.71
CA LEU A 408 10.50 -0.03 4.74
C LEU A 408 10.78 -1.55 4.84
N ALA A 409 10.53 -2.12 6.01
CA ALA A 409 10.63 -3.56 6.25
C ALA A 409 9.29 -4.26 5.94
N VAL A 410 8.97 -4.44 4.67
CA VAL A 410 7.65 -4.87 4.17
C VAL A 410 7.50 -6.38 3.95
N GLU A 411 8.54 -7.19 4.14
CA GLU A 411 8.58 -8.60 3.71
C GLU A 411 7.50 -9.45 4.38
N ARG A 412 7.16 -9.18 5.66
CA ARG A 412 6.10 -9.93 6.36
C ARG A 412 4.72 -9.62 5.79
N VAL A 413 4.44 -8.34 5.49
CA VAL A 413 3.20 -7.92 4.82
C VAL A 413 3.11 -8.58 3.44
N TRP A 414 4.18 -8.55 2.65
CA TRP A 414 4.22 -9.16 1.33
C TRP A 414 4.03 -10.67 1.37
N LYS A 415 4.73 -11.37 2.27
CA LYS A 415 4.58 -12.83 2.44
C LYS A 415 3.14 -13.20 2.77
N HIS A 416 2.50 -12.41 3.63
CA HIS A 416 1.11 -12.61 4.00
C HIS A 416 0.16 -12.38 2.80
N TRP A 417 0.36 -11.30 2.06
CA TRP A 417 -0.44 -10.98 0.88
C TRP A 417 -0.23 -11.98 -0.28
N LEU A 418 0.98 -12.50 -0.47
CA LEU A 418 1.27 -13.54 -1.45
C LEU A 418 0.47 -14.83 -1.20
N LYS A 419 0.15 -15.19 0.05
CA LYS A 419 -0.78 -16.29 0.37
C LYS A 419 -2.17 -16.03 -0.21
N MET A 420 -2.63 -14.79 -0.14
CA MET A 420 -3.93 -14.38 -0.69
C MET A 420 -3.92 -14.39 -2.22
N ILE A 421 -2.87 -13.87 -2.86
CA ILE A 421 -2.69 -13.89 -4.32
C ILE A 421 -2.68 -15.33 -4.85
N ARG A 422 -1.93 -16.23 -4.17
CA ARG A 422 -1.91 -17.65 -4.49
C ARG A 422 -3.29 -18.31 -4.37
N ALA A 423 -4.04 -17.97 -3.32
CA ALA A 423 -5.38 -18.52 -3.09
C ALA A 423 -6.41 -18.02 -4.13
N ALA A 424 -6.23 -16.79 -4.64
CA ALA A 424 -7.08 -16.19 -5.66
C ALA A 424 -6.77 -16.68 -7.09
N GLN A 425 -5.63 -17.36 -7.34
CA GLN A 425 -5.28 -17.85 -8.67
C GLN A 425 -6.27 -18.93 -9.13
N ARG A 426 -6.86 -18.78 -10.33
CA ARG A 426 -7.76 -19.78 -10.93
C ARG A 426 -6.99 -20.97 -11.51
N ALA A 427 -7.71 -22.05 -11.81
CA ALA A 427 -7.12 -23.29 -12.30
C ALA A 427 -6.38 -23.15 -13.64
N ASP A 428 -6.78 -22.24 -14.48
CA ASP A 428 -6.14 -21.90 -15.77
C ASP A 428 -4.86 -21.04 -15.61
N GLY A 429 -4.51 -20.65 -14.39
CA GLY A 429 -3.32 -19.86 -14.07
C GLY A 429 -3.55 -18.35 -14.03
N ILE A 430 -4.75 -17.86 -14.39
CA ILE A 430 -5.05 -16.42 -14.37
C ILE A 430 -5.01 -15.86 -12.95
N LEU A 431 -4.47 -14.66 -12.81
CA LEU A 431 -4.45 -13.87 -11.57
C LEU A 431 -5.41 -12.68 -11.68
N PRO A 432 -6.05 -12.26 -10.58
CA PRO A 432 -6.82 -11.02 -10.58
C PRO A 432 -5.92 -9.80 -10.35
N GLY A 433 -6.28 -8.66 -10.92
CA GLY A 433 -5.56 -7.40 -10.69
C GLY A 433 -5.83 -6.76 -9.33
N ILE A 434 -6.81 -7.28 -8.55
CA ILE A 434 -7.15 -6.82 -7.19
C ILE A 434 -7.19 -8.03 -6.25
N VAL A 435 -6.46 -7.97 -5.13
CA VAL A 435 -6.45 -9.03 -4.11
C VAL A 435 -6.53 -8.41 -2.70
N PRO A 436 -7.55 -8.79 -1.87
CA PRO A 436 -8.61 -9.74 -2.15
C PRO A 436 -9.59 -9.27 -3.23
N THR A 437 -10.20 -10.20 -3.94
CA THR A 437 -11.19 -9.90 -4.99
C THR A 437 -12.58 -10.40 -4.60
N ALA A 438 -13.60 -9.67 -5.05
CA ALA A 438 -15.01 -10.10 -5.00
C ALA A 438 -15.43 -10.96 -6.21
N GLY A 439 -14.49 -11.36 -7.07
CA GLY A 439 -14.72 -12.01 -8.36
C GLY A 439 -14.42 -11.12 -9.56
N TYR A 440 -14.13 -9.84 -9.33
CA TYR A 440 -13.74 -8.85 -10.33
C TYR A 440 -12.23 -8.96 -10.69
N SER A 441 -11.84 -8.29 -11.77
CA SER A 441 -10.46 -8.09 -12.26
C SER A 441 -9.70 -9.32 -12.78
N TYR A 442 -10.42 -10.36 -13.23
CA TYR A 442 -9.81 -11.45 -13.99
C TYR A 442 -9.82 -11.23 -15.50
N THR A 443 -10.68 -10.34 -16.01
CA THR A 443 -10.81 -10.02 -17.44
C THR A 443 -10.44 -8.58 -17.77
N TRP A 444 -10.33 -7.74 -16.77
CA TRP A 444 -9.88 -6.35 -16.84
C TRP A 444 -9.19 -5.99 -15.52
N GLY A 445 -8.16 -5.17 -15.56
CA GLY A 445 -7.41 -4.79 -14.37
C GLY A 445 -6.29 -5.75 -14.01
N ASN A 446 -6.00 -6.74 -14.83
CA ASN A 446 -4.86 -7.66 -14.75
C ASN A 446 -3.97 -7.51 -15.98
N GLY A 447 -3.05 -8.44 -16.22
CA GLY A 447 -2.11 -8.45 -17.33
C GLY A 447 -0.66 -8.41 -16.88
N PRO A 448 0.32 -8.56 -17.79
CA PRO A 448 1.71 -8.84 -17.42
C PRO A 448 2.31 -7.91 -16.36
N LEU A 449 2.05 -6.60 -16.45
CA LEU A 449 2.57 -5.67 -15.42
C LEU A 449 1.92 -5.90 -14.06
N TRP A 450 0.59 -6.02 -14.00
CA TRP A 450 -0.16 -6.25 -12.75
C TRP A 450 0.14 -7.62 -12.16
N ASP A 451 0.08 -8.64 -13.00
CA ASP A 451 0.31 -10.03 -12.59
C ASP A 451 1.76 -10.28 -12.16
N SER A 452 2.71 -9.42 -12.60
CA SER A 452 4.12 -9.51 -12.21
C SER A 452 4.34 -9.42 -10.70
N VAL A 453 3.38 -8.92 -9.93
CA VAL A 453 3.43 -8.82 -8.46
C VAL A 453 3.82 -10.16 -7.82
N ILE A 454 3.31 -11.29 -8.36
CA ILE A 454 3.58 -12.64 -7.84
C ILE A 454 5.08 -12.98 -7.88
N LEU A 455 5.84 -12.26 -8.69
CA LEU A 455 7.26 -12.42 -8.88
C LEU A 455 8.07 -11.21 -8.39
N GLU A 456 7.56 -9.97 -8.58
CA GLU A 456 8.27 -8.76 -8.15
C GLU A 456 8.53 -8.73 -6.65
N LEU A 457 7.52 -9.04 -5.83
CA LEU A 457 7.70 -9.04 -4.37
C LEU A 457 8.74 -10.08 -3.91
N PRO A 458 8.67 -11.37 -4.31
CA PRO A 458 9.70 -12.35 -3.99
C PRO A 458 11.08 -11.99 -4.57
N TYR A 459 11.13 -11.42 -5.77
CA TYR A 459 12.38 -11.03 -6.40
C TYR A 459 13.09 -9.93 -5.61
N GLN A 460 12.36 -8.88 -5.21
CA GLN A 460 12.93 -7.82 -4.40
C GLN A 460 13.35 -8.30 -3.00
N ALA A 461 12.57 -9.21 -2.39
CA ALA A 461 12.96 -9.84 -1.13
C ALA A 461 14.27 -10.65 -1.28
N TYR A 462 14.45 -11.37 -2.39
CA TYR A 462 15.70 -12.06 -2.69
C TYR A 462 16.86 -11.07 -2.90
N ILE A 463 16.70 -10.05 -3.74
CA ILE A 463 17.76 -9.08 -4.04
C ILE A 463 18.22 -8.35 -2.78
N TYR A 464 17.29 -7.81 -2.00
CA TYR A 464 17.62 -6.94 -0.87
C TYR A 464 17.89 -7.70 0.44
N ARG A 465 17.39 -8.94 0.57
CA ARG A 465 17.43 -9.71 1.83
C ARG A 465 17.98 -11.12 1.68
N GLY A 466 18.24 -11.62 0.48
CA GLY A 466 18.58 -13.02 0.24
C GLY A 466 17.44 -13.99 0.58
N ASP A 467 16.22 -13.49 0.80
CA ASP A 467 15.09 -14.29 1.27
C ASP A 467 14.34 -14.94 0.11
N LEU A 468 14.54 -16.25 -0.05
CA LEU A 468 13.83 -17.08 -1.01
C LEU A 468 12.51 -17.64 -0.46
N SER A 469 12.16 -17.40 0.81
CA SER A 469 10.96 -17.99 1.41
C SER A 469 9.67 -17.50 0.76
N LEU A 470 9.64 -16.23 0.33
CA LEU A 470 8.50 -15.67 -0.39
C LEU A 470 8.30 -16.36 -1.74
N PHE A 471 9.39 -16.62 -2.47
CA PHE A 471 9.29 -17.31 -3.76
C PHE A 471 8.89 -18.78 -3.60
N ARG A 472 9.45 -19.50 -2.61
CA ARG A 472 9.04 -20.90 -2.32
C ARG A 472 7.55 -21.02 -2.03
N GLU A 473 6.95 -20.02 -1.37
CA GLU A 473 5.51 -19.98 -1.08
C GLU A 473 4.65 -19.94 -2.37
N VAL A 474 5.15 -19.34 -3.44
CA VAL A 474 4.38 -19.07 -4.67
C VAL A 474 4.98 -19.73 -5.93
N SER A 475 6.01 -20.54 -5.83
CA SER A 475 6.71 -21.12 -7.00
C SER A 475 5.78 -21.88 -7.95
N ASP A 476 4.83 -22.67 -7.43
CA ASP A 476 3.81 -23.36 -8.22
C ASP A 476 2.82 -22.37 -8.89
N THR A 477 2.48 -21.30 -8.20
CA THR A 477 1.62 -20.22 -8.72
C THR A 477 2.31 -19.52 -9.88
N VAL A 478 3.61 -19.20 -9.74
CA VAL A 478 4.44 -18.64 -10.82
C VAL A 478 4.47 -19.59 -12.02
N MET A 479 4.69 -20.88 -11.79
CA MET A 479 4.73 -21.85 -12.90
C MET A 479 3.40 -21.93 -13.65
N ARG A 480 2.25 -21.96 -12.93
CA ARG A 480 0.93 -21.91 -13.57
C ARG A 480 0.73 -20.61 -14.35
N TYR A 481 1.20 -19.48 -13.82
CA TYR A 481 1.11 -18.19 -14.50
C TYR A 481 1.98 -18.15 -15.78
N LEU A 482 3.19 -18.72 -15.77
CA LEU A 482 4.00 -18.83 -16.99
C LEU A 482 3.31 -19.68 -18.07
N ASN A 483 2.63 -20.77 -17.69
CA ASN A 483 1.83 -21.56 -18.64
C ASN A 483 0.65 -20.74 -19.18
N TYR A 484 0.00 -19.92 -18.33
CA TYR A 484 -1.05 -19.01 -18.76
C TYR A 484 -0.54 -17.99 -19.78
N LEU A 485 0.64 -17.37 -19.54
CA LEU A 485 1.27 -16.45 -20.50
C LEU A 485 1.54 -17.14 -21.85
N ALA A 486 2.11 -18.35 -21.83
CA ALA A 486 2.36 -19.12 -23.04
C ALA A 486 1.07 -19.38 -23.85
N GLY A 487 -0.04 -19.67 -23.14
CA GLY A 487 -1.36 -19.87 -23.74
C GLY A 487 -2.08 -18.59 -24.21
N LYS A 488 -1.59 -17.41 -23.81
CA LYS A 488 -2.17 -16.11 -24.16
C LYS A 488 -1.50 -15.40 -25.32
N GLN A 489 -0.44 -15.96 -25.87
CA GLN A 489 0.22 -15.39 -27.05
C GLN A 489 -0.76 -15.25 -28.21
N ASN A 490 -0.73 -14.11 -28.87
CA ASN A 490 -1.39 -13.88 -30.14
C ASN A 490 -0.76 -14.77 -31.24
N PRO A 491 -1.40 -14.95 -32.40
CA PRO A 491 -0.84 -15.73 -33.49
C PRO A 491 0.55 -15.27 -33.98
N ASP A 492 0.93 -14.03 -33.69
CA ASP A 492 2.24 -13.44 -34.00
C ASP A 492 3.27 -13.57 -32.89
N GLY A 493 2.93 -14.25 -31.78
CA GLY A 493 3.78 -14.47 -30.62
C GLY A 493 3.77 -13.31 -29.60
N SER A 494 3.03 -12.24 -29.86
CA SER A 494 2.93 -11.08 -28.92
C SER A 494 1.89 -11.32 -27.81
N LEU A 495 1.97 -10.50 -26.76
CA LEU A 495 0.98 -10.44 -25.70
C LEU A 495 0.34 -9.04 -25.68
N ALA A 496 -1.00 -8.96 -25.53
CA ALA A 496 -1.73 -7.69 -25.49
C ALA A 496 -3.06 -7.85 -24.72
N PHE A 497 -2.99 -7.99 -23.39
CA PHE A 497 -4.18 -8.15 -22.53
C PHE A 497 -4.14 -7.40 -21.21
N GLY A 498 -3.10 -6.58 -20.99
CA GLY A 498 -2.92 -5.80 -19.77
C GLY A 498 -3.47 -4.38 -19.85
N LEU A 499 -3.15 -3.57 -18.83
CA LEU A 499 -3.49 -2.14 -18.77
C LEU A 499 -2.36 -1.23 -19.27
N GLY A 500 -1.20 -1.77 -19.63
CA GLY A 500 -0.09 -1.02 -20.24
C GLY A 500 0.52 0.03 -19.34
N ASP A 501 0.92 1.15 -19.95
CA ASP A 501 1.56 2.30 -19.28
C ASP A 501 0.50 3.24 -18.68
N TRP A 502 -0.15 2.78 -17.62
CA TRP A 502 -1.32 3.41 -16.98
C TRP A 502 -1.00 4.82 -16.45
N CYS A 503 -2.02 5.69 -16.39
CA CYS A 503 -1.91 7.07 -15.89
C CYS A 503 -0.87 7.93 -16.61
N HIS A 504 -0.89 7.89 -17.94
CA HIS A 504 0.02 8.66 -18.79
C HIS A 504 -0.05 10.17 -18.52
N ALA A 505 1.12 10.82 -18.40
CA ALA A 505 1.27 12.21 -17.96
C ALA A 505 0.48 13.22 -18.81
N LEU A 506 0.45 13.06 -20.12
CA LEU A 506 -0.14 14.01 -21.06
C LEU A 506 -1.52 13.58 -21.61
N ARG A 507 -2.00 12.36 -21.31
CA ARG A 507 -3.23 11.82 -21.90
C ARG A 507 -4.35 11.66 -20.89
N GLN A 508 -5.59 11.85 -21.34
CA GLN A 508 -6.77 11.69 -20.49
C GLN A 508 -7.20 10.22 -20.42
N GLY A 509 -7.63 9.79 -19.22
CA GLY A 509 -8.06 8.42 -18.93
C GLY A 509 -6.88 7.49 -18.67
N GLY A 510 -7.04 6.58 -17.72
CA GLY A 510 -5.96 5.69 -17.28
C GLY A 510 -5.35 4.86 -18.40
N GLY A 511 -6.18 4.29 -19.30
CA GLY A 511 -5.76 3.43 -20.41
C GLY A 511 -5.43 4.17 -21.72
N ASN A 512 -5.31 5.48 -21.71
CA ASN A 512 -4.95 6.24 -22.91
C ASN A 512 -3.47 6.61 -22.91
N TYR A 513 -2.63 5.70 -23.36
CA TYR A 513 -1.17 5.79 -23.36
C TYR A 513 -0.59 5.75 -24.79
N LEU A 514 0.69 6.12 -24.95
CA LEU A 514 1.40 6.11 -26.25
C LEU A 514 2.06 4.77 -26.56
N CYS A 515 2.63 4.10 -25.54
CA CYS A 515 3.28 2.82 -25.72
C CYS A 515 2.22 1.76 -26.10
N PRO A 516 2.34 1.11 -27.28
CA PRO A 516 1.39 0.07 -27.66
C PRO A 516 1.36 -1.08 -26.64
N LEU A 517 0.17 -1.61 -26.38
CA LEU A 517 -0.03 -2.65 -25.35
C LEU A 517 0.79 -3.91 -25.64
N GLU A 518 0.84 -4.31 -26.91
CA GLU A 518 1.63 -5.47 -27.32
C GLU A 518 3.14 -5.29 -27.06
N VAL A 519 3.64 -4.07 -27.09
CA VAL A 519 5.06 -3.76 -26.80
C VAL A 519 5.30 -3.86 -25.29
N SER A 520 4.51 -3.17 -24.49
CA SER A 520 4.68 -3.17 -23.02
C SER A 520 4.46 -4.56 -22.43
N ASP A 521 3.38 -5.23 -22.80
CA ASP A 521 3.03 -6.53 -22.22
C ASP A 521 4.04 -7.62 -22.60
N THR A 522 4.48 -7.67 -23.87
CA THR A 522 5.44 -8.69 -24.29
C THR A 522 6.81 -8.48 -23.65
N ILE A 523 7.29 -7.22 -23.55
CA ILE A 523 8.59 -6.92 -22.88
C ILE A 523 8.52 -7.22 -21.38
N ILE A 524 7.44 -6.88 -20.70
CA ILE A 524 7.27 -7.21 -19.29
C ILE A 524 7.22 -8.72 -19.09
N ALA A 525 6.56 -9.47 -19.97
CA ALA A 525 6.54 -10.93 -19.91
C ALA A 525 7.94 -11.54 -20.09
N VAL A 526 8.78 -11.01 -20.98
CA VAL A 526 10.21 -11.41 -21.08
C VAL A 526 10.91 -11.23 -19.73
N ASN A 527 10.70 -10.08 -19.06
CA ASN A 527 11.31 -9.82 -17.76
C ASN A 527 10.77 -10.75 -16.64
N ILE A 528 9.45 -11.01 -16.63
CA ILE A 528 8.83 -12.01 -15.73
C ILE A 528 9.52 -13.37 -15.88
N CYS A 529 9.66 -13.85 -17.09
CA CYS A 529 10.29 -15.15 -17.38
C CYS A 529 11.76 -15.18 -16.94
N ARG A 530 12.52 -14.11 -17.16
CA ARG A 530 13.94 -14.00 -16.75
C ARG A 530 14.08 -14.02 -15.22
N LYS A 531 13.27 -13.26 -14.50
CA LYS A 531 13.26 -13.24 -13.03
C LYS A 531 12.81 -14.58 -12.46
N ALA A 532 11.79 -15.21 -13.07
CA ALA A 532 11.32 -16.54 -12.68
C ALA A 532 12.44 -17.58 -12.86
N ALA A 533 13.14 -17.56 -13.98
CA ALA A 533 14.26 -18.46 -14.23
C ALA A 533 15.36 -18.34 -13.17
N LEU A 534 15.73 -17.11 -12.80
CA LEU A 534 16.71 -16.85 -11.73
C LEU A 534 16.23 -17.46 -10.39
N LEU A 535 15.00 -17.18 -9.98
CA LEU A 535 14.49 -17.63 -8.68
C LEU A 535 14.24 -19.14 -8.66
N PHE A 536 13.82 -19.76 -9.77
CA PHE A 536 13.74 -21.23 -9.90
C PHE A 536 15.13 -21.86 -9.77
N ASP A 537 16.16 -21.27 -10.40
CA ASP A 537 17.54 -21.75 -10.28
C ASP A 537 18.02 -21.69 -8.82
N LYS A 538 17.85 -20.54 -8.15
CA LYS A 538 18.21 -20.36 -6.74
C LYS A 538 17.46 -21.32 -5.79
N CYS A 539 16.29 -21.84 -6.20
CA CYS A 539 15.53 -22.84 -5.46
C CYS A 539 15.79 -24.29 -5.91
N GLY A 540 16.67 -24.53 -6.90
CA GLY A 540 16.96 -25.86 -7.42
C GLY A 540 15.86 -26.47 -8.29
N LEU A 541 14.93 -25.67 -8.81
CA LEU A 541 13.77 -26.07 -9.62
C LEU A 541 14.15 -26.05 -11.12
N SER A 542 14.99 -27.00 -11.55
CA SER A 542 15.62 -26.99 -12.87
C SER A 542 14.65 -27.10 -14.04
N VAL A 543 13.56 -27.89 -13.91
CA VAL A 543 12.55 -28.04 -14.97
C VAL A 543 11.82 -26.73 -15.21
N GLN A 544 11.38 -26.08 -14.15
CA GLN A 544 10.69 -24.78 -14.17
C GLN A 544 11.61 -23.68 -14.73
N ARG A 545 12.89 -23.69 -14.34
CA ARG A 545 13.91 -22.79 -14.88
C ARG A 545 14.02 -22.90 -16.40
N VAL A 546 14.19 -24.14 -16.92
CA VAL A 546 14.33 -24.37 -18.37
C VAL A 546 13.09 -23.90 -19.14
N PHE A 547 11.89 -24.13 -18.60
CA PHE A 547 10.64 -23.64 -19.22
C PHE A 547 10.64 -22.09 -19.26
N ALA A 548 10.96 -21.45 -18.15
CA ALA A 548 10.98 -19.98 -18.07
C ALA A 548 12.02 -19.37 -19.02
N GLU A 549 13.22 -19.96 -19.14
CA GLU A 549 14.26 -19.53 -20.09
C GLU A 549 13.81 -19.68 -21.55
N ALA A 550 13.13 -20.80 -21.89
CA ALA A 550 12.63 -21.06 -23.24
C ALA A 550 11.55 -20.03 -23.63
N LEU A 551 10.58 -19.79 -22.74
CA LEU A 551 9.53 -18.80 -22.97
C LEU A 551 10.10 -17.36 -23.05
N ALA A 552 11.08 -17.01 -22.19
CA ALA A 552 11.77 -15.73 -22.28
C ALA A 552 12.45 -15.51 -23.63
N LYS A 553 13.09 -16.56 -24.16
CA LYS A 553 13.77 -16.51 -25.46
C LYS A 553 12.79 -16.34 -26.62
N GLU A 554 11.68 -17.06 -26.59
CA GLU A 554 10.63 -16.99 -27.61
C GLU A 554 10.00 -15.59 -27.66
N LEU A 555 9.57 -15.06 -26.51
CA LEU A 555 9.00 -13.72 -26.39
C LEU A 555 10.03 -12.63 -26.78
N LEU A 556 11.29 -12.77 -26.39
CA LEU A 556 12.36 -11.84 -26.78
C LEU A 556 12.54 -11.82 -28.29
N GLN A 557 12.53 -13.00 -28.95
CA GLN A 557 12.61 -13.08 -30.40
C GLN A 557 11.43 -12.34 -31.05
N THR A 558 10.20 -12.56 -30.60
CA THR A 558 9.02 -11.83 -31.06
C THR A 558 9.19 -10.30 -30.95
N VAL A 559 9.65 -9.79 -29.79
CA VAL A 559 9.90 -8.36 -29.59
C VAL A 559 10.92 -7.84 -30.60
N ARG A 560 12.05 -8.53 -30.74
CA ARG A 560 13.13 -8.09 -31.64
C ARG A 560 12.74 -8.08 -33.10
N GLU A 561 12.03 -9.12 -33.56
CA GLU A 561 11.62 -9.24 -34.96
C GLU A 561 10.47 -8.31 -35.35
N ARG A 562 9.57 -7.99 -34.39
CA ARG A 562 8.31 -7.32 -34.69
C ARG A 562 8.25 -5.85 -34.25
N PHE A 563 9.01 -5.50 -33.20
CA PHE A 563 8.84 -4.21 -32.53
C PHE A 563 10.06 -3.30 -32.63
N ILE A 564 11.17 -3.76 -33.20
CA ILE A 564 12.33 -2.91 -33.48
C ILE A 564 12.38 -2.55 -34.97
N ASP A 565 12.40 -1.25 -35.24
CA ASP A 565 12.85 -0.71 -36.54
C ASP A 565 14.38 -0.59 -36.47
N TYR A 566 15.07 -1.47 -37.17
CA TYR A 566 16.52 -1.53 -37.17
C TYR A 566 17.19 -0.42 -38.00
N ASP A 567 16.46 0.21 -38.94
CA ASP A 567 16.99 1.31 -39.72
C ASP A 567 17.16 2.58 -38.89
N THR A 568 16.32 2.74 -37.87
CA THR A 568 16.31 3.90 -36.97
C THR A 568 16.58 3.56 -35.50
N MET A 569 16.80 2.30 -35.17
CA MET A 569 16.92 1.77 -33.79
C MET A 569 15.78 2.19 -32.88
N THR A 570 14.56 2.18 -33.41
CA THR A 570 13.34 2.67 -32.74
C THR A 570 12.44 1.52 -32.33
N MET A 571 11.96 1.53 -31.07
CA MET A 571 10.87 0.65 -30.62
C MET A 571 9.53 1.10 -31.22
N ARG A 572 8.71 0.15 -31.65
CA ARG A 572 7.34 0.40 -32.09
C ARG A 572 6.55 1.21 -31.06
N GLY A 573 5.85 2.23 -31.53
CA GLY A 573 5.18 3.25 -30.71
C GLY A 573 5.94 4.58 -30.66
N SER A 574 7.25 4.58 -30.96
CA SER A 574 8.07 5.80 -31.11
C SER A 574 7.86 6.79 -29.97
N CYS A 575 7.97 6.34 -28.73
CA CYS A 575 7.75 7.15 -27.53
C CYS A 575 8.77 6.81 -26.42
N GLN A 576 8.88 7.69 -25.42
CA GLN A 576 9.81 7.56 -24.32
C GLN A 576 9.67 6.18 -23.61
N THR A 577 8.44 5.76 -23.28
CA THR A 577 8.18 4.48 -22.59
C THR A 577 8.67 3.27 -23.41
N ALA A 578 8.25 3.16 -24.67
CA ALA A 578 8.62 2.01 -25.52
C ALA A 578 10.13 1.90 -25.67
N GLN A 579 10.81 3.02 -25.96
CA GLN A 579 12.26 3.06 -26.15
C GLN A 579 13.02 2.75 -24.85
N ALA A 580 12.58 3.31 -23.73
CA ALA A 580 13.16 3.04 -22.41
C ALA A 580 12.97 1.57 -22.00
N LEU A 581 11.80 0.93 -22.28
CA LEU A 581 11.58 -0.50 -22.06
C LEU A 581 12.61 -1.35 -22.79
N GLY A 582 12.85 -1.06 -24.08
CA GLY A 582 13.83 -1.79 -24.90
C GLY A 582 15.26 -1.72 -24.35
N LEU A 583 15.65 -0.55 -23.83
CA LEU A 583 16.97 -0.32 -23.24
C LEU A 583 17.10 -0.92 -21.83
N TYR A 584 16.13 -0.68 -20.98
CA TYR A 584 16.15 -1.09 -19.56
C TYR A 584 16.15 -2.61 -19.40
N TYR A 585 15.28 -3.29 -20.15
CA TYR A 585 15.15 -4.75 -20.09
C TYR A 585 16.10 -5.50 -21.05
N ASN A 586 17.13 -4.82 -21.60
CA ASN A 586 18.12 -5.42 -22.49
C ASN A 586 17.48 -6.16 -23.68
N ILE A 587 16.52 -5.52 -24.34
CA ILE A 587 15.95 -5.99 -25.59
C ILE A 587 16.92 -5.66 -26.74
N PHE A 588 17.48 -4.44 -26.74
CA PHE A 588 18.57 -4.07 -27.65
C PHE A 588 19.87 -4.78 -27.24
N GLU A 589 20.57 -5.34 -28.22
CA GLU A 589 21.87 -5.96 -28.03
C GLU A 589 22.98 -4.91 -27.76
N LYS A 590 24.11 -5.38 -27.24
CA LYS A 590 25.19 -4.48 -26.79
C LYS A 590 25.64 -3.51 -27.90
N GLY A 591 25.68 -3.95 -29.19
CA GLY A 591 26.07 -3.13 -30.32
C GLY A 591 25.02 -2.06 -30.70
N GLU A 592 23.76 -2.32 -30.44
CA GLU A 592 22.60 -1.47 -30.81
C GLU A 592 22.31 -0.38 -29.76
N ARG A 593 22.69 -0.63 -28.49
CA ARG A 593 22.26 0.21 -27.34
C ARG A 593 22.66 1.66 -27.44
N LYS A 594 23.80 1.98 -28.05
CA LYS A 594 24.25 3.37 -28.17
C LYS A 594 23.30 4.18 -29.08
N GLU A 595 22.94 3.63 -30.22
CA GLU A 595 22.05 4.27 -31.18
C GLU A 595 20.62 4.32 -30.65
N ALA A 596 20.13 3.21 -30.09
CA ALA A 596 18.82 3.17 -29.42
C ALA A 596 18.72 4.18 -28.27
N TYR A 597 19.81 4.45 -27.54
CA TYR A 597 19.83 5.46 -26.49
C TYR A 597 19.79 6.88 -27.05
N GLN A 598 20.48 7.17 -28.15
CA GLN A 598 20.37 8.46 -28.85
C GLN A 598 18.90 8.73 -29.26
N ARG A 599 18.23 7.68 -29.73
CA ARG A 599 16.80 7.80 -30.06
C ARG A 599 15.93 8.08 -28.84
N LEU A 600 16.24 7.51 -27.67
CA LEU A 600 15.54 7.87 -26.43
C LEU A 600 15.73 9.36 -26.07
N LEU A 601 16.96 9.86 -26.19
CA LEU A 601 17.23 11.28 -25.94
C LEU A 601 16.45 12.20 -26.90
N GLU A 602 16.36 11.84 -28.19
CA GLU A 602 15.52 12.58 -29.13
C GLU A 602 14.05 12.64 -28.68
N PHE A 603 13.47 11.53 -28.20
CA PHE A 603 12.11 11.53 -27.68
C PHE A 603 11.96 12.38 -26.40
N VAL A 604 12.99 12.48 -25.57
CA VAL A 604 12.98 13.36 -24.39
C VAL A 604 13.05 14.83 -24.83
N HIS A 605 13.93 15.17 -25.75
CA HIS A 605 14.11 16.55 -26.25
C HIS A 605 12.91 17.05 -27.08
N MET A 606 12.20 16.14 -27.78
CA MET A 606 10.95 16.49 -28.50
C MET A 606 9.84 16.98 -27.58
N GLU A 607 9.89 16.62 -26.31
CA GLU A 607 8.97 17.06 -25.26
C GLU A 607 9.56 18.19 -24.39
N ASP A 608 10.48 18.98 -24.91
CA ASP A 608 11.18 20.06 -24.19
C ASP A 608 11.78 19.62 -22.85
N ASP A 609 12.38 18.43 -22.82
CA ASP A 609 12.92 17.80 -21.63
C ASP A 609 11.85 17.62 -20.53
N HIS A 610 10.65 17.16 -20.91
CA HIS A 610 9.62 16.71 -19.99
C HIS A 610 9.39 15.21 -20.10
N LEU A 611 8.83 14.66 -19.04
CA LEU A 611 8.40 13.26 -19.05
C LEU A 611 7.12 13.07 -19.87
N ASN A 612 7.06 12.00 -20.64
CA ASN A 612 5.90 11.63 -21.46
C ASN A 612 5.68 10.10 -21.36
N GLY A 613 5.21 9.66 -20.21
CA GLY A 613 4.92 8.27 -19.89
C GLY A 613 3.93 8.13 -18.75
N GLY A 614 3.50 6.93 -18.48
CA GLY A 614 2.68 6.57 -17.33
C GLY A 614 3.52 5.94 -16.20
N MET A 615 2.88 5.20 -15.29
CA MET A 615 3.53 4.64 -14.11
C MET A 615 4.67 3.65 -14.44
N LEU A 616 4.58 2.95 -15.57
CA LEU A 616 5.65 2.08 -16.07
C LEU A 616 6.77 2.88 -16.72
N GLY A 617 6.40 3.80 -17.62
CA GLY A 617 7.34 4.56 -18.44
C GLY A 617 8.25 5.47 -17.62
N VAL A 618 7.69 6.25 -16.69
CA VAL A 618 8.49 7.19 -15.89
C VAL A 618 9.46 6.46 -14.95
N ARG A 619 9.04 5.33 -14.37
CA ARG A 619 9.92 4.51 -13.52
C ARG A 619 11.21 4.09 -14.24
N ILE A 620 11.09 3.55 -15.45
CA ILE A 620 12.24 3.03 -16.19
C ILE A 620 13.02 4.11 -16.92
N LEU A 621 12.39 5.24 -17.28
CA LEU A 621 13.04 6.35 -17.96
C LEU A 621 14.23 6.90 -17.14
N PHE A 622 14.00 7.27 -15.89
CA PHE A 622 15.02 7.86 -15.03
C PHE A 622 16.20 6.92 -14.81
N ARG A 623 15.91 5.64 -14.55
CA ARG A 623 16.94 4.59 -14.37
C ARG A 623 17.71 4.35 -15.64
N THR A 624 17.06 4.38 -16.81
CA THR A 624 17.72 4.24 -18.10
C THR A 624 18.68 5.41 -18.34
N LEU A 625 18.21 6.65 -18.22
CA LEU A 625 19.04 7.84 -18.37
C LEU A 625 20.28 7.78 -17.45
N ALA A 626 20.09 7.47 -16.18
CA ALA A 626 21.21 7.37 -15.23
C ALA A 626 22.18 6.24 -15.59
N SER A 627 21.72 5.09 -16.08
CA SER A 627 22.56 3.96 -16.47
C SER A 627 23.45 4.25 -17.68
N PHE A 628 23.02 5.18 -18.54
CA PHE A 628 23.81 5.67 -19.68
C PHE A 628 24.69 6.88 -19.36
N GLY A 629 24.58 7.43 -18.14
CA GLY A 629 25.41 8.54 -17.66
C GLY A 629 24.72 9.90 -17.60
N ASP A 630 23.44 9.98 -17.92
CA ASP A 630 22.64 11.20 -17.96
C ASP A 630 21.75 11.36 -16.71
N ALA A 631 22.31 11.04 -15.52
CA ALA A 631 21.60 11.23 -14.25
C ALA A 631 21.20 12.71 -13.99
N GLU A 632 21.94 13.64 -14.53
CA GLU A 632 21.63 15.10 -14.49
C GLU A 632 20.31 15.39 -15.19
N LEU A 633 20.10 14.85 -16.40
CA LEU A 633 18.85 15.00 -17.15
C LEU A 633 17.68 14.34 -16.40
N ALA A 634 17.88 13.12 -15.90
CA ALA A 634 16.87 12.43 -15.10
C ALA A 634 16.45 13.23 -13.86
N TYR A 635 17.43 13.79 -13.13
CA TYR A 635 17.16 14.65 -11.98
C TYR A 635 16.39 15.93 -12.34
N THR A 636 16.77 16.55 -13.46
CA THR A 636 16.07 17.73 -13.99
C THR A 636 14.62 17.43 -14.33
N LEU A 637 14.33 16.33 -15.05
CA LEU A 637 12.97 15.89 -15.38
C LEU A 637 12.08 15.70 -14.14
N ILE A 638 12.68 15.22 -13.04
CA ILE A 638 11.97 15.01 -11.77
C ILE A 638 11.68 16.34 -11.07
N THR A 639 12.71 17.20 -10.94
CA THR A 639 12.65 18.37 -10.05
C THR A 639 12.16 19.66 -10.71
N ARG A 640 11.93 19.68 -12.03
CA ARG A 640 11.27 20.79 -12.73
C ARG A 640 9.98 21.19 -12.01
N THR A 641 9.60 22.47 -12.15
CA THR A 641 8.41 23.05 -11.51
C THR A 641 7.31 23.47 -12.50
N ASP A 642 7.47 23.09 -13.76
CA ASP A 642 6.46 23.15 -14.81
C ASP A 642 5.93 21.74 -15.15
N ALA A 643 4.76 21.67 -15.76
CA ALA A 643 4.07 20.40 -16.02
C ALA A 643 4.47 19.80 -17.38
N PRO A 644 4.54 18.46 -17.48
CA PRO A 644 4.41 17.50 -16.42
C PRO A 644 5.75 17.21 -15.70
N SER A 645 5.77 17.26 -14.40
CA SER A 645 6.92 16.93 -13.56
C SER A 645 6.50 16.60 -12.12
N TYR A 646 7.39 15.97 -11.35
CA TYR A 646 7.13 15.73 -9.91
C TYR A 646 7.29 17.00 -9.08
N GLY A 647 8.26 17.85 -9.42
CA GLY A 647 8.56 19.08 -8.67
C GLY A 647 7.37 20.05 -8.59
N ILE A 648 6.50 20.08 -9.63
CA ILE A 648 5.31 20.93 -9.62
C ILE A 648 4.35 20.55 -8.48
N TRP A 649 4.24 19.25 -8.14
CA TRP A 649 3.35 18.78 -7.09
C TRP A 649 3.67 19.40 -5.74
N VAL A 650 4.94 19.40 -5.36
CA VAL A 650 5.37 19.89 -4.05
C VAL A 650 5.58 21.41 -4.05
N LYS A 651 6.15 21.97 -5.13
CA LYS A 651 6.51 23.39 -5.19
C LYS A 651 5.30 24.30 -5.45
N ASN A 652 4.46 23.94 -6.41
CA ASN A 652 3.38 24.82 -6.87
C ASN A 652 2.03 24.47 -6.23
N PHE A 653 1.78 23.19 -5.93
CA PHE A 653 0.50 22.73 -5.39
C PHE A 653 0.58 22.37 -3.91
N GLY A 654 1.78 22.33 -3.30
CA GLY A 654 1.96 22.04 -1.88
C GLY A 654 1.45 20.66 -1.47
N LEU A 655 1.52 19.67 -2.39
CA LEU A 655 1.15 18.31 -2.08
C LEU A 655 2.14 17.71 -1.07
N VAL A 656 1.61 16.86 -0.20
CA VAL A 656 2.36 16.20 0.90
C VAL A 656 2.32 14.67 0.78
N SER A 657 1.79 14.17 -0.32
CA SER A 657 1.72 12.78 -0.78
C SER A 657 1.79 12.77 -2.31
N LEU A 658 2.01 11.61 -2.93
CA LEU A 658 2.06 11.48 -4.38
C LEU A 658 0.66 11.29 -4.96
N PRO A 659 0.25 12.07 -5.98
CA PRO A 659 -1.04 11.89 -6.63
C PRO A 659 -1.02 10.72 -7.62
N GLU A 660 -2.21 10.26 -7.99
CA GLU A 660 -2.43 9.19 -8.97
C GLU A 660 -2.04 9.60 -10.41
N THR A 661 -2.12 10.88 -10.74
CA THR A 661 -1.84 11.36 -12.10
C THR A 661 -1.08 12.68 -12.11
N PHE A 662 -0.27 12.91 -13.15
CA PHE A 662 0.37 14.20 -13.39
C PHE A 662 -0.64 15.30 -13.73
N ARG A 663 -1.85 14.94 -14.18
CA ARG A 663 -2.92 15.87 -14.56
C ARG A 663 -3.72 16.43 -13.41
N THR A 664 -3.60 15.86 -12.22
CA THR A 664 -4.26 16.35 -11.00
C THR A 664 -4.12 17.85 -10.83
N CYS A 665 -2.97 18.38 -11.21
CA CYS A 665 -2.64 19.78 -11.04
C CYS A 665 -3.08 20.68 -12.21
N VAL A 666 -3.54 20.10 -13.33
CA VAL A 666 -3.92 20.84 -14.54
C VAL A 666 -5.44 20.91 -14.72
N ASN A 667 -6.14 19.81 -14.42
CA ASN A 667 -7.58 19.64 -14.74
C ASN A 667 -8.48 19.61 -13.50
N GLY A 668 -7.96 19.99 -12.33
CA GLY A 668 -8.70 19.88 -11.07
C GLY A 668 -8.45 18.54 -10.34
N TYR A 669 -9.01 18.43 -9.15
CA TYR A 669 -8.74 17.32 -8.24
C TYR A 669 -9.79 16.20 -8.40
N ASP A 670 -9.85 15.59 -9.58
CA ASP A 670 -10.77 14.49 -9.89
C ASP A 670 -10.15 13.10 -9.68
N THR A 671 -8.89 13.03 -9.23
CA THR A 671 -8.15 11.81 -8.96
C THR A 671 -7.69 11.76 -7.50
N SER A 672 -7.17 10.60 -7.05
CA SER A 672 -6.56 10.49 -5.74
C SER A 672 -5.30 11.34 -5.62
N LEU A 673 -5.13 11.97 -4.45
CA LEU A 673 -3.90 12.69 -4.10
C LEU A 673 -2.91 11.82 -3.31
N ASN A 674 -3.19 10.51 -3.16
CA ASN A 674 -2.34 9.61 -2.39
C ASN A 674 -2.28 8.21 -3.02
N HIS A 675 -1.30 8.04 -3.93
CA HIS A 675 -0.93 6.77 -4.57
C HIS A 675 0.57 6.55 -4.44
N HIS A 676 1.01 5.30 -4.37
CA HIS A 676 2.44 4.99 -4.20
C HIS A 676 3.17 4.58 -5.49
N PHE A 677 2.47 4.29 -6.59
CA PHE A 677 3.10 3.75 -7.79
C PHE A 677 4.07 4.72 -8.51
N PHE A 678 3.97 6.03 -8.27
CA PHE A 678 4.98 7.00 -8.70
C PHE A 678 6.14 7.19 -7.70
N GLY A 679 6.20 6.38 -6.63
CA GLY A 679 7.20 6.48 -5.56
C GLY A 679 8.61 6.02 -5.94
N ASP A 680 8.82 5.43 -7.12
CA ASP A 680 10.14 4.91 -7.54
C ASP A 680 11.23 5.99 -7.65
N ILE A 681 10.85 7.28 -7.69
CA ILE A 681 11.80 8.41 -7.55
C ILE A 681 12.62 8.31 -6.25
N SER A 682 12.04 7.79 -5.15
CA SER A 682 12.76 7.51 -3.91
C SER A 682 13.88 6.48 -4.15
N GLY A 683 13.57 5.38 -4.85
CA GLY A 683 14.56 4.37 -5.25
C GLY A 683 15.65 4.95 -6.17
N PHE A 684 15.26 5.82 -7.11
CA PHE A 684 16.20 6.52 -7.97
C PHE A 684 17.14 7.42 -7.16
N PHE A 685 16.65 8.19 -6.21
CA PHE A 685 17.48 9.05 -5.36
C PHE A 685 18.50 8.23 -4.54
N ILE A 686 18.08 7.12 -3.94
CA ILE A 686 18.95 6.23 -3.17
C ILE A 686 20.00 5.59 -4.07
N ALA A 687 19.58 4.96 -5.16
CA ALA A 687 20.44 4.13 -5.99
C ALA A 687 21.34 4.93 -6.94
N HIS A 688 20.88 6.10 -7.42
CA HIS A 688 21.59 6.84 -8.45
C HIS A 688 22.13 8.20 -7.98
N ILE A 689 21.42 8.93 -7.12
CA ILE A 689 21.91 10.22 -6.63
C ILE A 689 22.92 10.04 -5.48
N ALA A 690 22.53 9.33 -4.42
CA ALA A 690 23.46 8.94 -3.36
C ALA A 690 24.39 7.80 -3.80
N GLY A 691 23.94 6.99 -4.76
CA GLY A 691 24.71 5.92 -5.36
C GLY A 691 24.71 4.59 -4.60
N LEU A 692 23.76 4.36 -3.73
CA LEU A 692 23.70 3.17 -2.87
C LEU A 692 22.93 2.04 -3.55
N GLN A 693 23.64 1.08 -4.13
CA GLN A 693 23.10 -0.07 -4.85
C GLN A 693 23.37 -1.36 -4.09
N ILE A 694 22.33 -2.08 -3.70
CA ILE A 694 22.40 -3.32 -2.92
C ILE A 694 22.41 -4.52 -3.87
N ASN A 695 23.24 -5.52 -3.58
CA ASN A 695 23.35 -6.77 -4.34
C ASN A 695 23.40 -6.56 -5.88
N PRO A 696 24.36 -5.78 -6.38
CA PRO A 696 24.39 -5.34 -7.78
C PRO A 696 24.53 -6.48 -8.79
N TYR A 697 25.00 -7.65 -8.34
CA TYR A 697 25.20 -8.83 -9.17
C TYR A 697 24.20 -9.96 -8.88
N HIS A 698 23.23 -9.73 -8.00
CA HIS A 698 22.14 -10.65 -7.63
C HIS A 698 22.61 -11.97 -6.95
N ASP A 699 23.75 -11.96 -6.31
CA ASP A 699 24.33 -13.16 -5.68
C ASP A 699 24.50 -13.04 -4.16
N ASP A 700 24.79 -11.83 -3.67
CA ASP A 700 25.08 -11.59 -2.26
C ASP A 700 24.39 -10.32 -1.74
N PRO A 701 23.36 -10.41 -0.88
CA PRO A 701 22.63 -9.26 -0.32
C PRO A 701 23.46 -8.43 0.68
N THR A 702 24.68 -8.85 1.04
CA THR A 702 25.63 -8.06 1.83
C THR A 702 26.59 -7.26 0.95
N GLU A 703 26.64 -7.55 -0.37
CA GLU A 703 27.45 -6.81 -1.32
C GLU A 703 26.77 -5.51 -1.72
N VAL A 704 27.56 -4.43 -1.72
CA VAL A 704 27.08 -3.08 -2.05
C VAL A 704 28.01 -2.42 -3.05
N ARG A 705 27.44 -1.81 -4.08
CA ARG A 705 28.14 -0.91 -4.99
C ARG A 705 27.75 0.53 -4.67
N VAL A 706 28.72 1.35 -4.29
CA VAL A 706 28.54 2.78 -4.10
C VAL A 706 28.95 3.50 -5.38
N ALA A 707 27.97 4.00 -6.15
CA ALA A 707 28.17 4.63 -7.45
C ALA A 707 27.37 5.95 -7.56
N PRO A 708 27.77 7.02 -6.85
CA PRO A 708 27.02 8.27 -6.83
C PRO A 708 27.12 9.03 -8.15
N ASN A 709 26.07 9.79 -8.48
CA ASN A 709 26.13 10.84 -9.49
C ASN A 709 26.13 12.20 -8.80
N PHE A 710 27.22 12.96 -8.98
CA PHE A 710 27.40 14.27 -8.35
C PHE A 710 26.65 15.35 -9.12
N ILE A 711 25.31 15.41 -8.95
CA ILE A 711 24.41 16.36 -9.63
C ILE A 711 24.92 17.78 -9.43
N SER A 712 25.02 18.56 -10.51
CA SER A 712 25.66 19.88 -10.52
C SER A 712 24.97 20.90 -9.62
N SER A 713 23.65 20.81 -9.51
CA SER A 713 22.80 21.70 -8.69
C SER A 713 22.77 21.32 -7.19
N LEU A 714 23.39 20.20 -6.79
CA LEU A 714 23.40 19.77 -5.40
C LEU A 714 24.74 20.04 -4.72
N ASP A 715 24.69 20.56 -3.49
CA ASP A 715 25.84 20.71 -2.60
C ASP A 715 26.19 19.38 -1.93
N HIS A 716 25.16 18.60 -1.57
CA HIS A 716 25.34 17.27 -0.95
C HIS A 716 24.14 16.35 -1.22
N ALA A 717 24.38 15.05 -1.09
CA ALA A 717 23.34 14.06 -0.94
C ALA A 717 23.80 12.91 -0.03
N GLU A 718 22.86 12.31 0.70
CA GLU A 718 23.12 11.16 1.56
C GLU A 718 22.00 10.14 1.49
N ALA A 719 22.37 8.88 1.69
CA ALA A 719 21.41 7.79 1.89
C ALA A 719 21.98 6.79 2.91
N TYR A 720 21.06 6.06 3.55
CA TYR A 720 21.42 4.85 4.30
C TYR A 720 20.48 3.70 3.96
N TYR A 721 20.95 2.49 4.23
CA TYR A 721 20.15 1.27 4.13
C TYR A 721 20.61 0.23 5.16
N ASP A 722 19.65 -0.48 5.78
CA ASP A 722 19.90 -1.61 6.68
C ASP A 722 19.91 -2.92 5.89
N THR A 723 21.10 -3.32 5.41
CA THR A 723 21.30 -4.60 4.72
C THR A 723 21.19 -5.77 5.70
N VAL A 724 21.27 -6.99 5.20
CA VAL A 724 21.39 -8.20 6.06
C VAL A 724 22.75 -8.26 6.78
N GLY A 725 23.79 -7.61 6.26
CA GLY A 725 25.12 -7.48 6.86
C GLY A 725 25.23 -6.30 7.85
N GLY A 726 24.19 -5.48 8.00
CA GLY A 726 24.14 -4.30 8.86
C GLY A 726 23.97 -3.00 8.06
N ARG A 727 24.05 -1.86 8.77
CA ARG A 727 23.81 -0.54 8.17
C ARG A 727 25.00 -0.09 7.32
N ILE A 728 24.68 0.47 6.15
CA ILE A 728 25.58 1.30 5.36
C ILE A 728 24.97 2.70 5.20
N LYS A 729 25.82 3.74 5.36
CA LYS A 729 25.50 5.13 5.08
C LYS A 729 26.52 5.70 4.11
N VAL A 730 26.02 6.39 3.09
CA VAL A 730 26.80 7.08 2.06
C VAL A 730 26.40 8.54 2.08
N LYS A 731 27.38 9.46 2.14
CA LYS A 731 27.19 10.90 1.97
C LYS A 731 28.27 11.44 1.06
N TRP A 732 27.89 12.20 0.06
CA TRP A 732 28.84 13.04 -0.67
C TRP A 732 28.51 14.51 -0.47
N GLU A 733 29.55 15.36 -0.47
CA GLU A 733 29.48 16.78 -0.23
C GLU A 733 30.54 17.52 -1.04
N ARG A 734 30.18 18.63 -1.67
CA ARG A 734 31.11 19.45 -2.43
C ARG A 734 32.04 20.21 -1.51
N ALA A 735 33.32 20.15 -1.82
CA ALA A 735 34.40 20.86 -1.13
C ALA A 735 35.25 21.66 -2.15
N GLY A 736 34.70 22.80 -2.61
CA GLY A 736 35.30 23.58 -3.72
C GLY A 736 35.19 22.81 -5.06
N GLU A 737 36.35 22.54 -5.69
CA GLU A 737 36.42 21.74 -6.93
C GLU A 737 36.40 20.22 -6.66
N ALA A 738 36.55 19.81 -5.41
CA ALA A 738 36.53 18.42 -4.98
C ALA A 738 35.15 18.00 -4.47
N VAL A 739 34.95 16.70 -4.33
CA VAL A 739 33.82 16.08 -3.64
C VAL A 739 34.34 15.13 -2.59
N ASP A 740 33.92 15.29 -1.36
CA ASP A 740 34.17 14.33 -0.29
C ASP A 740 33.04 13.32 -0.23
N LEU A 741 33.39 12.05 -0.52
CA LEU A 741 32.47 10.91 -0.43
C LEU A 741 32.77 10.14 0.86
N ARG A 742 31.90 10.25 1.84
CA ARG A 742 32.00 9.59 3.14
C ARG A 742 31.16 8.33 3.18
N ILE A 743 31.80 7.22 3.56
CA ILE A 743 31.14 5.92 3.71
C ILE A 743 31.31 5.43 5.14
N GLN A 744 30.20 5.02 5.75
CA GLN A 744 30.13 4.33 7.03
C GLN A 744 29.37 3.02 6.83
N LYS A 745 29.99 1.89 7.13
CA LYS A 745 29.41 0.56 6.95
C LYS A 745 29.65 -0.34 8.15
N ALA A 746 28.73 -1.26 8.41
CA ALA A 746 28.95 -2.37 9.34
C ALA A 746 29.99 -3.36 8.76
N ASP A 747 30.62 -4.15 9.63
CA ASP A 747 31.66 -5.12 9.23
C ASP A 747 31.11 -6.20 8.29
N GLY A 748 29.85 -6.59 8.43
CA GLY A 748 29.17 -7.57 7.56
C GLY A 748 28.82 -7.05 6.16
N VAL A 749 29.13 -5.78 5.82
CA VAL A 749 28.88 -5.19 4.50
C VAL A 749 30.21 -5.06 3.75
N HIS A 750 30.24 -5.50 2.49
CA HIS A 750 31.42 -5.37 1.61
C HIS A 750 31.01 -4.91 0.21
N GLY A 751 31.98 -4.69 -0.69
CA GLY A 751 31.70 -4.30 -2.06
C GLY A 751 32.66 -3.26 -2.62
N THR A 752 32.17 -2.36 -3.47
CA THR A 752 32.98 -1.43 -4.24
C THR A 752 32.46 0.00 -4.23
N VAL A 753 33.40 0.95 -4.40
CA VAL A 753 33.08 2.35 -4.72
C VAL A 753 33.49 2.58 -6.17
N GLU A 754 32.54 3.06 -6.98
CA GLU A 754 32.76 3.37 -8.39
C GLU A 754 32.42 4.85 -8.67
N LEU A 755 33.35 5.57 -9.29
CA LEU A 755 33.20 6.99 -9.64
C LEU A 755 32.52 7.16 -10.99
N PRO A 756 31.74 8.25 -11.18
CA PRO A 756 31.25 8.65 -12.50
C PRO A 756 32.42 8.87 -13.51
N ARG A 757 32.06 8.81 -14.80
CA ARG A 757 33.04 9.13 -15.85
C ARG A 757 33.58 10.56 -15.68
N GLY A 758 34.89 10.76 -15.88
CA GLY A 758 35.53 12.06 -15.74
C GLY A 758 35.93 12.43 -14.29
N TYR A 759 35.69 11.56 -13.31
CA TYR A 759 36.15 11.74 -11.93
C TYR A 759 37.26 10.74 -11.59
N GLY A 760 38.13 11.12 -10.64
CA GLY A 760 39.18 10.28 -10.07
C GLY A 760 39.35 10.51 -8.58
N PHE A 761 39.84 9.48 -7.88
CA PHE A 761 40.18 9.58 -6.47
C PHE A 761 41.50 10.39 -6.33
N THR A 762 41.54 11.33 -5.40
CA THR A 762 42.77 12.12 -5.08
C THR A 762 43.31 11.82 -3.69
N HIS A 763 42.41 11.40 -2.75
CA HIS A 763 42.80 11.02 -1.41
C HIS A 763 41.79 10.01 -0.84
N ILE A 764 42.27 9.08 0.00
CA ILE A 764 41.39 8.15 0.79
C ILE A 764 41.97 8.12 2.20
N THR A 765 41.14 8.48 3.19
CA THR A 765 41.55 8.49 4.59
C THR A 765 41.89 7.08 5.07
N GLY A 766 43.09 6.87 5.64
CA GLY A 766 43.55 5.57 6.15
C GLY A 766 44.13 4.63 5.10
N ALA A 767 44.44 5.11 3.89
CA ALA A 767 45.20 4.38 2.87
C ALA A 767 46.58 5.01 2.68
N ASP A 768 47.67 4.21 2.89
CA ASP A 768 49.06 4.70 2.86
C ASP A 768 49.66 4.73 1.47
N ASP A 769 49.05 4.20 0.41
CA ASP A 769 49.61 4.12 -0.93
C ASP A 769 48.67 4.60 -2.01
N LEU A 770 49.08 5.64 -2.72
CA LEU A 770 48.25 6.45 -3.61
C LEU A 770 48.73 6.42 -5.07
N SER A 771 48.90 5.27 -5.67
CA SER A 771 48.76 5.15 -7.13
C SER A 771 47.26 5.19 -7.56
N ILE A 772 46.48 6.11 -6.94
CA ILE A 772 45.01 6.12 -6.96
C ILE A 772 44.46 6.86 -8.18
N SER A 773 45.24 7.75 -8.80
CA SER A 773 44.73 8.75 -9.76
C SER A 773 44.07 8.17 -11.03
N ASP A 774 44.30 6.91 -11.38
CA ASP A 774 43.75 6.31 -12.60
C ASP A 774 42.65 5.28 -12.38
N ARG A 775 42.39 4.87 -11.13
CA ARG A 775 41.32 3.92 -10.81
C ARG A 775 39.99 4.62 -10.65
N ARG A 776 38.96 4.07 -11.25
CA ARG A 776 37.55 4.48 -11.05
C ARG A 776 36.82 3.59 -10.07
N ILE A 777 37.34 2.43 -9.75
CA ILE A 777 36.74 1.44 -8.85
C ILE A 777 37.72 1.15 -7.71
N TYR A 778 37.22 1.20 -6.49
CA TYR A 778 37.98 0.92 -5.28
C TYR A 778 37.15 0.03 -4.31
N GLU A 779 37.85 -0.66 -3.40
CA GLU A 779 37.20 -1.47 -2.37
C GLU A 779 36.41 -0.59 -1.40
N LEU A 780 35.22 -1.06 -0.99
CA LEU A 780 34.35 -0.38 -0.05
C LEU A 780 34.90 -0.43 1.39
N ARG A 781 35.23 0.71 1.97
CA ARG A 781 35.79 0.84 3.33
C ARG A 781 35.06 1.92 4.12
N ASN A 782 35.19 1.87 5.46
CA ASN A 782 34.86 3.00 6.33
C ASN A 782 35.90 4.11 6.11
N ALA A 783 35.60 5.07 5.22
CA ALA A 783 36.59 6.08 4.79
C ALA A 783 35.90 7.36 4.28
N VAL A 784 36.70 8.41 4.14
CA VAL A 784 36.38 9.57 3.31
C VAL A 784 37.26 9.48 2.05
N TYR A 785 36.59 9.47 0.90
CA TYR A 785 37.23 9.47 -0.42
C TYR A 785 37.13 10.90 -0.98
N THR A 786 38.24 11.57 -1.16
CA THR A 786 38.27 12.88 -1.85
C THR A 786 38.40 12.64 -3.34
N VAL A 787 37.49 13.21 -4.11
CA VAL A 787 37.30 12.94 -5.55
C VAL A 787 37.33 14.27 -6.30
N CYS A 788 38.05 14.33 -7.42
CA CYS A 788 38.12 15.50 -8.30
C CYS A 788 37.72 15.13 -9.75
N LYS A 789 37.22 16.13 -10.50
CA LYS A 789 37.09 16.02 -11.95
C LYS A 789 38.49 15.88 -12.55
N LYS A 790 38.65 14.89 -13.42
CA LYS A 790 39.92 14.78 -14.22
C LYS A 790 39.96 15.93 -15.22
N LYS A 791 41.09 16.63 -15.31
CA LYS A 791 41.35 17.69 -16.31
C LYS A 791 41.36 17.14 -17.72
#